data_fb16ac3747812f52cf076ce8f86c8766
#
_entry.id   fb16ac3747812f52cf076ce8f86c8766
#
_cell.length_a   1.000
_cell.length_b   1.000
_cell.length_c   1.000
_cell.angle_alpha   90.00
_cell.angle_beta   90.00
_cell.angle_gamma   90.00
#
_symmetry.space_group_name_H-M   'P 1'
#
loop_
_entity.id
_entity.type
_entity.pdbx_description
1 polymer ?
#
loop_
_entity_poly.entity_id
_entity_poly.type
_entity_poly.pdbx_seq_one_letter_code
_entity_poly.pdbx_strand_id
1 'polypeptide(L)'
;MTYEQLSKEQQQFIQYAKAGHHILVDACIGSGKTTAIQMLCSLAKQKRILYLTYNKLLKLDAQDRIQNGLVTVTNYHGFCWSELHRAGITCGLSELIQTYNKKKPTCMKYDVLILDEYQDIEEEIADMLWHIKSCCPGIQIIAVGDMAQKIYDKTRLDARKFITEFLDNYIPMEFTLCFRIGKEHAAMLGRIWDKTIVGVNDMFQIKTMSEYEAQEFASKLEPKQLLVLGSKAGSAKKLQNYLEQKHRNVFNKHTLWSKVAETDEATSPTPECAIFTTYDGCKGMEREVCILYDWSVSYWWSRLTKPDTRYEIIRNIFCVAASRAKKILILVRTDTPLTENDLLDSSQNPVPYQDMNISEMFDYKFVEDVEQAYACLDVKEIQPAEEEIKIPCNDALIDLSPCIGHYQEVMFFQNYDIDNELEYHLSQYDKSHLRRQYKKYSLDQKLLYLAALETKQFRYMNQVKQLPISETNRDYLRNRLFEQFSSEEVVQFPCSLLFYKNGNHLFSANGRADVVKDNIVYELKFVSTPSHVHTLQLAMYLAASGYRVGRLWNVRTNQMWEVTIPNRQRFLNAVARAVTKGRLKAYEIPVQVECEQFFRTHPDSCWDFYQEAITWAHPTDEQITTWFENHGLQLPVPSMIFGNYLTRKLKSR
;
A
#
# COMPACT_ATOMS: atom_id res chain seq x y z
N MET A 1 12.58 -26.86 -21.21
CA MET A 1 13.29 -27.61 -20.13
C MET A 1 12.68 -28.98 -20.03
N THR A 2 13.50 -30.05 -19.97
CA THR A 2 13.04 -31.45 -19.81
C THR A 2 13.15 -31.88 -18.34
N TYR A 3 12.50 -32.99 -17.97
CA TYR A 3 12.55 -33.53 -16.61
C TYR A 3 13.99 -33.81 -16.13
N GLU A 4 14.85 -34.29 -17.01
CA GLU A 4 16.25 -34.61 -16.72
C GLU A 4 17.13 -33.39 -16.44
N GLN A 5 16.68 -32.21 -16.87
CA GLN A 5 17.36 -30.93 -16.61
C GLN A 5 17.00 -30.32 -15.25
N LEU A 6 16.04 -30.87 -14.54
CA LEU A 6 15.67 -30.44 -13.19
C LEU A 6 16.73 -30.87 -12.16
N SER A 7 16.84 -30.14 -11.06
CA SER A 7 17.66 -30.55 -9.94
C SER A 7 17.14 -31.84 -9.30
N LYS A 8 18.01 -32.53 -8.54
CA LYS A 8 17.59 -33.73 -7.80
C LYS A 8 16.43 -33.46 -6.85
N GLU A 9 16.44 -32.29 -6.16
CA GLU A 9 15.37 -31.85 -5.27
C GLU A 9 14.05 -31.70 -6.03
N GLN A 10 14.07 -31.05 -7.18
CA GLN A 10 12.89 -30.87 -8.04
C GLN A 10 12.37 -32.19 -8.64
N GLN A 11 13.27 -33.09 -9.03
CA GLN A 11 12.88 -34.42 -9.51
C GLN A 11 12.22 -35.26 -8.41
N GLN A 12 12.76 -35.22 -7.19
CA GLN A 12 12.19 -35.91 -6.02
C GLN A 12 10.82 -35.34 -5.65
N PHE A 13 10.65 -34.02 -5.69
CA PHE A 13 9.36 -33.33 -5.53
C PHE A 13 8.31 -33.93 -6.50
N ILE A 14 8.63 -34.01 -7.77
CA ILE A 14 7.73 -34.57 -8.79
C ILE A 14 7.40 -36.03 -8.52
N GLN A 15 8.37 -36.84 -8.06
CA GLN A 15 8.14 -38.24 -7.71
C GLN A 15 7.15 -38.39 -6.55
N TYR A 16 7.32 -37.64 -5.47
CA TYR A 16 6.38 -37.65 -4.33
C TYR A 16 5.00 -37.13 -4.72
N ALA A 17 4.93 -36.09 -5.56
CA ALA A 17 3.67 -35.57 -6.05
C ALA A 17 2.91 -36.61 -6.90
N LYS A 18 3.59 -37.33 -7.77
CA LYS A 18 3.01 -38.45 -8.56
C LYS A 18 2.54 -39.62 -7.68
N ALA A 19 3.24 -39.87 -6.58
CA ALA A 19 2.86 -40.92 -5.61
C ALA A 19 1.61 -40.54 -4.78
N GLY A 20 1.12 -39.30 -4.89
CA GLY A 20 -0.11 -38.85 -4.22
C GLY A 20 0.10 -38.25 -2.83
N HIS A 21 1.35 -38.00 -2.41
CA HIS A 21 1.63 -37.42 -1.10
C HIS A 21 1.26 -35.93 -1.03
N HIS A 22 0.79 -35.48 0.13
CA HIS A 22 0.81 -34.07 0.48
C HIS A 22 2.26 -33.63 0.66
N ILE A 23 2.61 -32.44 0.16
CA ILE A 23 3.99 -31.94 0.17
C ILE A 23 4.03 -30.50 0.65
N LEU A 24 4.93 -30.21 1.58
CA LEU A 24 5.31 -28.85 1.95
C LEU A 24 6.74 -28.58 1.52
N VAL A 25 6.92 -27.67 0.55
CA VAL A 25 8.24 -27.29 0.07
C VAL A 25 8.62 -25.94 0.65
N ASP A 26 9.69 -25.91 1.43
CA ASP A 26 10.39 -24.68 1.80
C ASP A 26 11.49 -24.43 0.76
N ALA A 27 11.25 -23.47 -0.12
CA ALA A 27 12.06 -23.29 -1.33
C ALA A 27 12.81 -21.98 -1.30
N CYS A 28 14.13 -22.00 -1.32
CA CYS A 28 14.92 -20.78 -1.30
C CYS A 28 14.65 -19.90 -2.54
N ILE A 29 15.09 -18.65 -2.44
CA ILE A 29 14.97 -17.70 -3.53
C ILE A 29 15.68 -18.19 -4.80
N GLY A 30 15.03 -18.05 -5.95
CA GLY A 30 15.62 -18.45 -7.23
C GLY A 30 15.82 -19.97 -7.42
N SER A 31 15.19 -20.81 -6.59
CA SER A 31 15.31 -22.28 -6.67
C SER A 31 14.49 -22.92 -7.79
N GLY A 32 13.78 -22.14 -8.60
CA GLY A 32 12.96 -22.67 -9.68
C GLY A 32 11.65 -23.32 -9.21
N LYS A 33 11.05 -22.83 -8.11
CA LYS A 33 9.72 -23.25 -7.60
C LYS A 33 8.69 -23.39 -8.71
N THR A 34 8.45 -22.30 -9.43
CA THR A 34 7.47 -22.23 -10.51
C THR A 34 7.79 -23.22 -11.63
N THR A 35 9.08 -23.42 -11.96
CA THR A 35 9.51 -24.40 -12.98
C THR A 35 9.18 -25.82 -12.56
N ALA A 36 9.40 -26.19 -11.31
CA ALA A 36 9.06 -27.51 -10.79
C ALA A 36 7.54 -27.77 -10.80
N ILE A 37 6.75 -26.77 -10.39
CA ILE A 37 5.27 -26.82 -10.44
C ILE A 37 4.79 -26.97 -11.89
N GLN A 38 5.29 -26.17 -12.82
CA GLN A 38 4.89 -26.21 -14.23
C GLN A 38 5.23 -27.58 -14.86
N MET A 39 6.40 -28.16 -14.55
CA MET A 39 6.77 -29.48 -14.98
C MET A 39 5.82 -30.53 -14.41
N LEU A 40 5.50 -30.48 -13.12
CA LEU A 40 4.52 -31.39 -12.51
C LEU A 40 3.18 -31.32 -13.23
N CYS A 41 2.65 -30.11 -13.45
CA CYS A 41 1.39 -29.88 -14.15
C CYS A 41 1.40 -30.44 -15.59
N SER A 42 2.52 -30.30 -16.29
CA SER A 42 2.68 -30.83 -17.66
C SER A 42 2.72 -32.35 -17.71
N LEU A 43 3.22 -33.00 -16.66
CA LEU A 43 3.33 -34.43 -16.55
C LEU A 43 2.07 -35.15 -16.02
N ALA A 44 1.20 -34.42 -15.31
CA ALA A 44 0.01 -34.94 -14.65
C ALA A 44 -1.21 -34.99 -15.60
N LYS A 45 -1.21 -35.91 -16.57
CA LYS A 45 -2.21 -35.97 -17.66
C LYS A 45 -3.58 -36.55 -17.26
N GLN A 46 -3.73 -37.09 -16.06
CA GLN A 46 -4.97 -37.77 -15.62
C GLN A 46 -5.64 -37.17 -14.42
N LYS A 47 -5.07 -36.11 -13.83
CA LYS A 47 -5.59 -35.44 -12.63
C LYS A 47 -6.08 -34.01 -12.93
N ARG A 48 -7.21 -33.66 -12.36
CA ARG A 48 -7.68 -32.26 -12.37
C ARG A 48 -6.92 -31.47 -11.30
N ILE A 49 -6.15 -30.50 -11.73
CA ILE A 49 -5.29 -29.71 -10.86
C ILE A 49 -5.84 -28.30 -10.75
N LEU A 50 -6.00 -27.81 -9.52
CA LEU A 50 -6.19 -26.39 -9.22
C LEU A 50 -4.83 -25.81 -8.78
N TYR A 51 -4.25 -24.95 -9.61
CA TYR A 51 -3.02 -24.24 -9.29
C TYR A 51 -3.32 -22.78 -8.95
N LEU A 52 -3.23 -22.43 -7.66
CA LEU A 52 -3.46 -21.11 -7.12
C LEU A 52 -2.14 -20.35 -6.96
N THR A 53 -2.06 -19.17 -7.56
CA THR A 53 -0.93 -18.25 -7.44
C THR A 53 -1.36 -16.98 -6.72
N TYR A 54 -0.43 -16.27 -6.08
CA TYR A 54 -0.76 -15.04 -5.35
C TYR A 54 -1.09 -13.86 -6.28
N ASN A 55 -0.34 -13.67 -7.36
CA ASN A 55 -0.49 -12.48 -8.20
C ASN A 55 -0.81 -12.77 -9.68
N LYS A 56 -1.28 -11.73 -10.39
CA LYS A 56 -1.70 -11.80 -11.79
C LYS A 56 -0.55 -12.16 -12.76
N LEU A 57 0.67 -11.67 -12.51
CA LEU A 57 1.80 -11.89 -13.42
C LEU A 57 2.25 -13.36 -13.38
N LEU A 58 2.33 -13.96 -12.19
CA LEU A 58 2.65 -15.40 -12.05
C LEU A 58 1.58 -16.28 -12.69
N LYS A 59 0.30 -15.89 -12.56
CA LYS A 59 -0.80 -16.58 -13.24
C LYS A 59 -0.62 -16.59 -14.75
N LEU A 60 -0.33 -15.45 -15.36
CA LEU A 60 -0.18 -15.33 -16.82
C LEU A 60 1.02 -16.17 -17.32
N ASP A 61 2.19 -16.08 -16.67
CA ASP A 61 3.38 -16.88 -17.02
C ASP A 61 3.09 -18.38 -16.90
N ALA A 62 2.38 -18.81 -15.87
CA ALA A 62 2.02 -20.22 -15.71
C ALA A 62 1.00 -20.68 -16.77
N GLN A 63 0.02 -19.87 -17.12
CA GLN A 63 -0.96 -20.19 -18.17
C GLN A 63 -0.30 -20.34 -19.53
N ASP A 64 0.67 -19.50 -19.88
CA ASP A 64 1.38 -19.57 -21.15
C ASP A 64 2.23 -20.85 -21.28
N ARG A 65 2.77 -21.35 -20.18
CA ARG A 65 3.69 -22.51 -20.16
C ARG A 65 3.03 -23.86 -19.95
N ILE A 66 1.87 -23.90 -19.28
CA ILE A 66 1.15 -25.13 -18.97
C ILE A 66 0.12 -25.43 -20.06
N GLN A 67 0.46 -26.32 -20.98
CA GLN A 67 -0.43 -26.78 -22.04
C GLN A 67 -1.13 -28.11 -21.63
N ASN A 68 -1.96 -28.03 -20.56
CA ASN A 68 -2.70 -29.19 -20.05
C ASN A 68 -4.12 -28.75 -19.68
N GLY A 69 -5.13 -29.16 -20.43
CA GLY A 69 -6.53 -28.78 -20.25
C GLY A 69 -7.17 -29.24 -18.93
N LEU A 70 -6.52 -30.10 -18.16
CA LEU A 70 -6.95 -30.52 -16.83
C LEU A 70 -6.41 -29.63 -15.72
N VAL A 71 -5.56 -28.64 -16.04
CA VAL A 71 -4.97 -27.72 -15.07
C VAL A 71 -5.68 -26.37 -15.14
N THR A 72 -6.30 -25.98 -14.05
CA THR A 72 -6.86 -24.65 -13.86
C THR A 72 -5.83 -23.78 -13.14
N VAL A 73 -5.22 -22.83 -13.85
CA VAL A 73 -4.29 -21.84 -13.27
C VAL A 73 -5.02 -20.54 -13.03
N THR A 74 -5.12 -20.11 -11.78
CA THR A 74 -5.78 -18.84 -11.40
C THR A 74 -5.17 -18.25 -10.13
N ASN A 75 -5.51 -17.00 -9.82
CA ASN A 75 -5.25 -16.42 -8.51
C ASN A 75 -6.50 -16.56 -7.61
N TYR A 76 -6.37 -16.26 -6.32
CA TYR A 76 -7.44 -16.41 -5.34
C TYR A 76 -8.73 -15.68 -5.74
N HIS A 77 -8.63 -14.40 -6.13
CA HIS A 77 -9.79 -13.61 -6.59
C HIS A 77 -10.42 -14.19 -7.86
N GLY A 78 -9.61 -14.59 -8.83
CA GLY A 78 -10.11 -15.19 -10.07
C GLY A 78 -10.83 -16.53 -9.83
N PHE A 79 -10.37 -17.31 -8.87
CA PHE A 79 -11.05 -18.53 -8.43
C PHE A 79 -12.43 -18.20 -7.82
N CYS A 80 -12.48 -17.29 -6.83
CA CYS A 80 -13.73 -16.87 -6.21
C CYS A 80 -14.71 -16.32 -7.24
N TRP A 81 -14.25 -15.46 -8.14
CA TRP A 81 -15.09 -14.92 -9.22
C TRP A 81 -15.70 -16.04 -10.06
N SER A 82 -14.91 -17.02 -10.48
CA SER A 82 -15.39 -18.13 -11.32
C SER A 82 -16.44 -18.99 -10.61
N GLU A 83 -16.22 -19.30 -9.32
CA GLU A 83 -17.13 -20.13 -8.54
C GLU A 83 -18.43 -19.38 -8.21
N LEU A 84 -18.34 -18.10 -7.84
CA LEU A 84 -19.51 -17.25 -7.59
C LEU A 84 -20.35 -17.04 -8.87
N HIS A 85 -19.69 -16.76 -9.99
CA HIS A 85 -20.37 -16.61 -11.28
C HIS A 85 -21.12 -17.89 -11.70
N ARG A 86 -20.49 -19.07 -11.49
CA ARG A 86 -21.14 -20.35 -11.73
C ARG A 86 -22.34 -20.58 -10.85
N ALA A 87 -22.32 -20.06 -9.63
CA ALA A 87 -23.45 -20.11 -8.69
C ALA A 87 -24.50 -19.00 -8.95
N GLY A 88 -24.34 -18.16 -10.00
CA GLY A 88 -25.25 -17.06 -10.30
C GLY A 88 -25.15 -15.88 -9.32
N ILE A 89 -24.01 -15.75 -8.61
CA ILE A 89 -23.77 -14.70 -7.61
C ILE A 89 -22.86 -13.65 -8.22
N THR A 90 -23.28 -12.39 -8.16
CA THR A 90 -22.49 -11.21 -8.58
C THR A 90 -22.12 -10.35 -7.37
N CYS A 91 -20.90 -9.85 -7.32
CA CYS A 91 -20.43 -8.90 -6.30
C CYS A 91 -19.26 -8.06 -6.85
N GLY A 92 -18.86 -7.02 -6.13
CA GLY A 92 -17.71 -6.19 -6.46
C GLY A 92 -16.39 -6.96 -6.40
N LEU A 93 -15.39 -6.53 -7.16
CA LEU A 93 -14.07 -7.19 -7.21
C LEU A 93 -13.37 -7.23 -5.84
N SER A 94 -13.53 -6.21 -5.03
CA SER A 94 -12.98 -6.12 -3.68
C SER A 94 -13.65 -7.05 -2.67
N GLU A 95 -14.88 -7.53 -2.94
CA GLU A 95 -15.67 -8.36 -2.03
C GLU A 95 -15.69 -9.85 -2.42
N LEU A 96 -14.94 -10.23 -3.45
CA LEU A 96 -15.01 -11.58 -4.03
C LEU A 96 -14.71 -12.68 -3.01
N ILE A 97 -13.62 -12.57 -2.25
CA ILE A 97 -13.21 -13.60 -1.28
C ILE A 97 -14.18 -13.62 -0.10
N GLN A 98 -14.57 -12.46 0.42
CA GLN A 98 -15.54 -12.34 1.52
C GLN A 98 -16.90 -12.92 1.13
N THR A 99 -17.39 -12.58 -0.06
CA THR A 99 -18.66 -13.11 -0.59
C THR A 99 -18.58 -14.63 -0.77
N TYR A 100 -17.46 -15.13 -1.30
CA TYR A 100 -17.25 -16.58 -1.45
C TYR A 100 -17.26 -17.28 -0.08
N ASN A 101 -16.56 -16.76 0.91
CA ASN A 101 -16.52 -17.32 2.27
C ASN A 101 -17.88 -17.27 2.97
N LYS A 102 -18.67 -16.22 2.74
CA LYS A 102 -20.03 -16.08 3.28
C LYS A 102 -21.03 -17.01 2.60
N LYS A 103 -20.97 -17.12 1.28
CA LYS A 103 -21.96 -17.89 0.48
C LYS A 103 -21.60 -19.36 0.38
N LYS A 104 -20.31 -19.73 0.48
CA LYS A 104 -19.78 -21.10 0.39
C LYS A 104 -20.37 -21.91 -0.77
N PRO A 105 -20.26 -21.41 -2.03
CA PRO A 105 -20.83 -22.13 -3.17
C PRO A 105 -20.15 -23.50 -3.33
N THR A 106 -20.86 -24.47 -3.87
CA THR A 106 -20.28 -25.78 -4.23
C THR A 106 -19.22 -25.56 -5.31
N CYS A 107 -17.96 -25.89 -5.02
CA CYS A 107 -16.87 -25.70 -5.96
C CYS A 107 -16.67 -26.94 -6.87
N MET A 108 -15.95 -26.70 -7.98
CA MET A 108 -15.55 -27.76 -8.90
C MET A 108 -14.67 -28.79 -8.18
N LYS A 109 -14.77 -30.05 -8.56
CA LYS A 109 -13.95 -31.12 -7.97
C LYS A 109 -12.57 -31.13 -8.59
N TYR A 110 -11.56 -31.17 -7.75
CA TYR A 110 -10.15 -31.29 -8.11
C TYR A 110 -9.50 -32.46 -7.38
N ASP A 111 -8.51 -33.07 -8.05
CA ASP A 111 -7.71 -34.15 -7.47
C ASP A 111 -6.47 -33.63 -6.75
N VAL A 112 -5.94 -32.49 -7.20
CA VAL A 112 -4.75 -31.84 -6.67
C VAL A 112 -4.97 -30.34 -6.52
N LEU A 113 -4.58 -29.80 -5.36
CA LEU A 113 -4.49 -28.38 -5.08
C LEU A 113 -3.01 -28.00 -4.93
N ILE A 114 -2.54 -27.06 -5.75
CA ILE A 114 -1.20 -26.50 -5.66
C ILE A 114 -1.30 -25.05 -5.18
N LEU A 115 -0.61 -24.74 -4.08
CA LEU A 115 -0.51 -23.42 -3.49
C LEU A 115 0.92 -22.90 -3.71
N ASP A 116 1.07 -21.84 -4.52
CA ASP A 116 2.34 -21.17 -4.74
C ASP A 116 2.43 -19.92 -3.86
N GLU A 117 3.62 -19.66 -3.30
CA GLU A 117 3.90 -18.54 -2.39
C GLU A 117 3.00 -18.59 -1.12
N TYR A 118 2.91 -19.74 -0.44
CA TYR A 118 2.04 -19.93 0.73
C TYR A 118 2.32 -18.96 1.89
N GLN A 119 3.49 -18.35 1.94
CA GLN A 119 3.83 -17.35 2.98
C GLN A 119 2.99 -16.07 2.90
N ASP A 120 2.30 -15.84 1.79
CA ASP A 120 1.44 -14.67 1.57
C ASP A 120 -0.06 -14.96 1.82
N ILE A 121 -0.40 -16.15 2.34
CA ILE A 121 -1.78 -16.49 2.68
C ILE A 121 -2.25 -15.61 3.84
N GLU A 122 -3.41 -14.98 3.66
CA GLU A 122 -4.14 -14.17 4.63
C GLU A 122 -5.34 -14.96 5.20
N GLU A 123 -5.97 -14.47 6.27
CA GLU A 123 -7.05 -15.18 6.98
C GLU A 123 -8.24 -15.50 6.05
N GLU A 124 -8.67 -14.55 5.25
CA GLU A 124 -9.77 -14.77 4.28
C GLU A 124 -9.42 -15.84 3.22
N ILE A 125 -8.15 -15.88 2.80
CA ILE A 125 -7.67 -16.91 1.87
C ILE A 125 -7.62 -18.27 2.57
N ALA A 126 -7.23 -18.33 3.85
CA ALA A 126 -7.22 -19.54 4.63
C ALA A 126 -8.63 -20.15 4.76
N ASP A 127 -9.64 -19.33 5.04
CA ASP A 127 -11.04 -19.75 5.11
C ASP A 127 -11.54 -20.30 3.76
N MET A 128 -11.19 -19.62 2.67
CA MET A 128 -11.49 -20.08 1.32
C MET A 128 -10.86 -21.45 1.03
N LEU A 129 -9.60 -21.66 1.41
CA LEU A 129 -8.88 -22.92 1.21
C LEU A 129 -9.50 -24.05 2.02
N TRP A 130 -9.91 -23.83 3.27
CA TRP A 130 -10.65 -24.81 4.05
C TRP A 130 -11.97 -25.21 3.38
N HIS A 131 -12.68 -24.25 2.78
CA HIS A 131 -13.91 -24.54 2.03
C HIS A 131 -13.60 -25.39 0.79
N ILE A 132 -12.56 -25.08 0.00
CA ILE A 132 -12.14 -25.90 -1.14
C ILE A 132 -11.84 -27.33 -0.71
N LYS A 133 -11.06 -27.52 0.38
CA LYS A 133 -10.73 -28.83 0.93
C LYS A 133 -11.99 -29.61 1.33
N SER A 134 -12.98 -28.94 1.93
CA SER A 134 -14.27 -29.54 2.29
C SER A 134 -15.08 -29.98 1.06
N CYS A 135 -15.03 -29.21 -0.02
CA CYS A 135 -15.67 -29.54 -1.28
C CYS A 135 -15.03 -30.72 -2.01
N CYS A 136 -13.74 -30.97 -1.80
CA CYS A 136 -12.93 -31.97 -2.50
C CYS A 136 -12.31 -32.99 -1.51
N PRO A 137 -13.11 -33.88 -0.88
CA PRO A 137 -12.58 -34.89 0.05
C PRO A 137 -11.49 -35.73 -0.59
N GLY A 138 -10.35 -35.88 0.08
CA GLY A 138 -9.20 -36.62 -0.41
C GLY A 138 -8.33 -35.90 -1.44
N ILE A 139 -8.53 -34.60 -1.64
CA ILE A 139 -7.68 -33.77 -2.52
C ILE A 139 -6.22 -33.82 -2.04
N GLN A 140 -5.30 -34.11 -2.95
CA GLN A 140 -3.87 -33.97 -2.68
C GLN A 140 -3.48 -32.49 -2.60
N ILE A 141 -2.74 -32.07 -1.56
CA ILE A 141 -2.34 -30.70 -1.38
C ILE A 141 -0.82 -30.57 -1.49
N ILE A 142 -0.36 -29.64 -2.30
CA ILE A 142 1.05 -29.33 -2.51
C ILE A 142 1.23 -27.84 -2.26
N ALA A 143 1.97 -27.49 -1.21
CA ALA A 143 2.27 -26.10 -0.87
C ALA A 143 3.76 -25.81 -1.10
N VAL A 144 4.05 -24.75 -1.87
CA VAL A 144 5.40 -24.31 -2.19
C VAL A 144 5.54 -22.85 -1.82
N GLY A 145 6.59 -22.50 -1.09
CA GLY A 145 6.79 -21.11 -0.67
C GLY A 145 8.10 -20.93 0.09
N ASP A 146 8.28 -19.75 0.64
CA ASP A 146 9.47 -19.35 1.40
C ASP A 146 9.13 -18.29 2.43
N MET A 147 9.10 -18.64 3.70
CA MET A 147 8.81 -17.70 4.79
C MET A 147 9.81 -16.53 4.84
N ALA A 148 11.05 -16.72 4.39
CA ALA A 148 12.04 -15.66 4.28
C ALA A 148 11.68 -14.61 3.20
N GLN A 149 10.79 -14.95 2.26
CA GLN A 149 10.26 -14.03 1.26
C GLN A 149 8.92 -13.39 1.66
N LYS A 150 8.47 -13.55 2.92
CA LYS A 150 7.32 -12.80 3.44
C LYS A 150 7.73 -11.35 3.66
N ILE A 151 7.32 -10.48 2.74
CA ILE A 151 7.54 -9.03 2.81
C ILE A 151 6.23 -8.26 3.02
N TYR A 152 5.08 -8.88 2.79
CA TYR A 152 3.77 -8.31 3.11
C TYR A 152 3.32 -8.79 4.48
N ASP A 153 3.11 -7.84 5.37
CA ASP A 153 2.72 -8.07 6.75
C ASP A 153 1.33 -7.48 7.00
N LYS A 154 0.35 -8.04 6.27
CA LYS A 154 -1.03 -7.54 6.22
C LYS A 154 -2.03 -8.38 7.03
N THR A 155 -1.59 -9.47 7.66
CA THR A 155 -2.46 -10.37 8.44
C THR A 155 -1.77 -10.85 9.71
N ARG A 156 -2.57 -11.15 10.72
CA ARG A 156 -2.11 -11.82 11.94
C ARG A 156 -1.93 -13.31 11.77
N LEU A 157 -2.43 -13.88 10.68
CA LEU A 157 -2.31 -15.31 10.41
C LEU A 157 -0.85 -15.73 10.39
N ASP A 158 -0.52 -16.74 11.21
CA ASP A 158 0.74 -17.46 11.08
C ASP A 158 0.63 -18.43 9.89
N ALA A 159 1.12 -17.98 8.74
CA ALA A 159 1.04 -18.77 7.50
C ALA A 159 1.75 -20.14 7.62
N ARG A 160 2.84 -20.24 8.42
CA ARG A 160 3.53 -21.50 8.64
C ARG A 160 2.67 -22.48 9.45
N LYS A 161 2.08 -22.01 10.54
CA LYS A 161 1.16 -22.82 11.36
C LYS A 161 -0.06 -23.23 10.54
N PHE A 162 -0.69 -22.30 9.85
CA PHE A 162 -1.85 -22.56 8.99
C PHE A 162 -1.54 -23.68 7.98
N ILE A 163 -0.45 -23.55 7.21
CA ILE A 163 -0.16 -24.49 6.13
C ILE A 163 0.16 -25.90 6.64
N THR A 164 0.82 -26.02 7.81
CA THR A 164 1.09 -27.31 8.43
C THR A 164 -0.18 -28.01 8.90
N GLU A 165 -1.12 -27.25 9.51
CA GLU A 165 -2.43 -27.78 9.92
C GLU A 165 -3.31 -28.12 8.71
N PHE A 166 -3.26 -27.28 7.65
CA PHE A 166 -4.03 -27.49 6.42
C PHE A 166 -3.58 -28.73 5.64
N LEU A 167 -2.29 -29.01 5.60
CA LEU A 167 -1.73 -30.20 4.95
C LEU A 167 -1.97 -31.47 5.77
N ASP A 168 -1.98 -31.40 7.10
CA ASP A 168 -2.05 -32.50 8.05
C ASP A 168 -0.82 -33.43 7.92
N ASN A 169 -0.96 -34.62 7.33
CA ASN A 169 0.16 -35.53 7.11
C ASN A 169 0.84 -35.26 5.76
N TYR A 170 2.07 -34.73 5.77
CA TYR A 170 2.78 -34.31 4.59
C TYR A 170 4.26 -34.70 4.59
N ILE A 171 4.87 -34.71 3.40
CA ILE A 171 6.33 -34.84 3.24
C ILE A 171 6.94 -33.44 3.24
N PRO A 172 7.81 -33.10 4.20
CA PRO A 172 8.58 -31.87 4.16
C PRO A 172 9.71 -32.00 3.14
N MET A 173 9.90 -30.94 2.34
CA MET A 173 10.98 -30.85 1.35
C MET A 173 11.61 -29.47 1.39
N GLU A 174 12.87 -29.40 0.98
CA GLU A 174 13.59 -28.16 0.79
C GLU A 174 14.13 -28.05 -0.63
N PHE A 175 14.08 -26.84 -1.22
CA PHE A 175 14.84 -26.50 -2.40
C PHE A 175 15.95 -25.54 -1.99
N THR A 176 17.18 -26.01 -1.95
CA THR A 176 18.35 -25.26 -1.47
C THR A 176 19.18 -24.65 -2.60
N LEU A 177 19.07 -25.17 -3.83
CA LEU A 177 19.82 -24.68 -4.98
C LEU A 177 19.20 -23.39 -5.55
N CYS A 178 19.99 -22.32 -5.57
CA CYS A 178 19.59 -21.05 -6.16
C CYS A 178 20.24 -20.86 -7.54
N PHE A 179 19.41 -20.90 -8.58
CA PHE A 179 19.84 -20.72 -9.98
C PHE A 179 20.01 -19.26 -10.40
N ARG A 180 19.64 -18.32 -9.53
CA ARG A 180 19.60 -16.89 -9.87
C ARG A 180 20.88 -16.15 -9.48
N ILE A 181 21.42 -16.41 -8.29
CA ILE A 181 22.55 -15.67 -7.72
C ILE A 181 23.78 -16.55 -7.53
N GLY A 182 24.95 -15.91 -7.42
CA GLY A 182 26.22 -16.57 -7.24
C GLY A 182 26.46 -17.10 -5.83
N LYS A 183 27.47 -17.96 -5.68
CA LYS A 183 27.78 -18.71 -4.46
C LYS A 183 27.94 -17.81 -3.22
N GLU A 184 28.76 -16.78 -3.30
CA GLU A 184 29.07 -15.91 -2.15
C GLU A 184 27.85 -15.14 -1.69
N HIS A 185 27.07 -14.58 -2.64
CA HIS A 185 25.85 -13.82 -2.34
C HIS A 185 24.75 -14.71 -1.76
N ALA A 186 24.61 -15.92 -2.28
CA ALA A 186 23.68 -16.91 -1.74
C ALA A 186 24.03 -17.28 -0.30
N ALA A 187 25.34 -17.50 -0.01
CA ALA A 187 25.81 -17.81 1.33
C ALA A 187 25.57 -16.65 2.32
N MET A 188 25.77 -15.40 1.88
CA MET A 188 25.47 -14.21 2.69
C MET A 188 23.98 -14.13 3.04
N LEU A 189 23.08 -14.23 2.05
CA LEU A 189 21.65 -14.23 2.30
C LEU A 189 21.21 -15.41 3.17
N GLY A 190 21.84 -16.59 2.99
CA GLY A 190 21.60 -17.77 3.81
C GLY A 190 21.90 -17.52 5.28
N ARG A 191 23.02 -16.86 5.60
CA ARG A 191 23.36 -16.49 6.99
C ARG A 191 22.36 -15.49 7.59
N ILE A 192 21.97 -14.47 6.81
CA ILE A 192 21.00 -13.48 7.27
C ILE A 192 19.62 -14.12 7.56
N TRP A 193 19.19 -15.08 6.75
CA TRP A 193 17.90 -15.75 6.89
C TRP A 193 17.93 -17.03 7.74
N ASP A 194 19.10 -17.40 8.23
CA ASP A 194 19.35 -18.69 8.91
C ASP A 194 18.79 -19.86 8.07
N LYS A 195 19.25 -19.92 6.81
CA LYS A 195 18.74 -20.86 5.82
C LYS A 195 19.86 -21.35 4.88
N THR A 196 19.82 -22.61 4.49
CA THR A 196 20.74 -23.14 3.48
C THR A 196 20.38 -22.65 2.09
N ILE A 197 21.26 -21.86 1.45
CA ILE A 197 21.12 -21.39 0.08
C ILE A 197 22.44 -21.64 -0.67
N VAL A 198 22.37 -22.45 -1.71
CA VAL A 198 23.54 -22.81 -2.53
C VAL A 198 23.42 -22.14 -3.89
N GLY A 199 24.10 -21.03 -4.11
CA GLY A 199 24.13 -20.34 -5.40
C GLY A 199 24.93 -21.12 -6.43
N VAL A 200 24.35 -21.29 -7.61
CA VAL A 200 24.97 -22.03 -8.73
C VAL A 200 25.12 -21.20 -10.00
N ASN A 201 24.86 -19.89 -9.93
CA ASN A 201 25.00 -18.98 -11.07
C ASN A 201 26.40 -18.35 -11.07
N ASP A 202 27.35 -18.98 -11.76
CA ASP A 202 28.73 -18.50 -11.86
C ASP A 202 28.86 -17.20 -12.68
N MET A 203 27.85 -16.82 -13.45
CA MET A 203 27.81 -15.57 -14.23
C MET A 203 27.29 -14.37 -13.44
N PHE A 204 26.83 -14.58 -12.21
CA PHE A 204 26.29 -13.51 -11.38
C PHE A 204 27.41 -12.60 -10.84
N GLN A 205 27.21 -11.30 -10.93
CA GLN A 205 28.16 -10.28 -10.47
C GLN A 205 27.50 -9.27 -9.55
N ILE A 206 28.23 -8.84 -8.52
CA ILE A 206 27.87 -7.69 -7.69
C ILE A 206 28.87 -6.58 -7.99
N LYS A 207 28.38 -5.36 -8.21
CA LYS A 207 29.21 -4.17 -8.47
C LYS A 207 28.76 -3.02 -7.59
N THR A 208 29.70 -2.27 -7.05
CA THR A 208 29.45 -0.98 -6.39
C THR A 208 29.82 0.14 -7.35
N MET A 209 28.91 1.05 -7.64
CA MET A 209 29.07 2.14 -8.59
C MET A 209 28.70 3.48 -7.94
N SER A 210 29.33 4.56 -8.35
CA SER A 210 28.84 5.91 -8.08
C SER A 210 27.52 6.15 -8.83
N GLU A 211 26.80 7.21 -8.48
CA GLU A 211 25.56 7.60 -9.18
C GLU A 211 25.83 7.83 -10.68
N TYR A 212 26.92 8.51 -11.01
CA TYR A 212 27.30 8.78 -12.41
C TYR A 212 27.62 7.49 -13.18
N GLU A 213 28.44 6.58 -12.61
CA GLU A 213 28.75 5.30 -13.25
C GLU A 213 27.51 4.43 -13.47
N ALA A 214 26.56 4.44 -12.52
CA ALA A 214 25.27 3.73 -12.64
C ALA A 214 24.40 4.32 -13.75
N GLN A 215 24.39 5.65 -13.92
CA GLN A 215 23.69 6.33 -15.03
C GLN A 215 24.28 5.95 -16.38
N GLU A 216 25.59 6.03 -16.54
CA GLU A 216 26.30 5.67 -17.77
C GLU A 216 26.16 4.18 -18.11
N PHE A 217 26.16 3.31 -17.09
CA PHE A 217 25.94 1.89 -17.29
C PHE A 217 24.52 1.60 -17.74
N ALA A 218 23.51 2.14 -17.05
CA ALA A 218 22.10 1.93 -17.35
C ALA A 218 21.70 2.46 -18.73
N SER A 219 22.31 3.55 -19.19
CA SER A 219 22.03 4.14 -20.51
C SER A 219 22.35 3.22 -21.68
N LYS A 220 23.22 2.22 -21.48
CA LYS A 220 23.65 1.25 -22.50
C LYS A 220 22.80 -0.02 -22.53
N LEU A 221 21.84 -0.15 -21.61
CA LEU A 221 20.97 -1.33 -21.50
C LEU A 221 19.71 -1.16 -22.35
N GLU A 222 19.14 -2.27 -22.76
CA GLU A 222 17.77 -2.31 -23.24
C GLU A 222 16.79 -2.17 -22.06
N PRO A 223 15.64 -1.48 -22.20
CA PRO A 223 14.68 -1.30 -21.13
C PRO A 223 14.29 -2.60 -20.42
N LYS A 224 14.02 -3.68 -21.16
CA LYS A 224 13.65 -4.99 -20.63
C LYS A 224 14.70 -5.63 -19.70
N GLN A 225 15.95 -5.16 -19.74
CA GLN A 225 17.03 -5.70 -18.90
C GLN A 225 17.12 -5.01 -17.53
N LEU A 226 16.43 -3.87 -17.32
CA LEU A 226 16.66 -2.97 -16.20
C LEU A 226 15.54 -3.01 -15.15
N LEU A 227 15.92 -3.26 -13.89
CA LEU A 227 15.11 -3.04 -12.69
C LEU A 227 15.86 -2.08 -11.76
N VAL A 228 15.18 -1.04 -11.29
CA VAL A 228 15.75 -0.06 -10.34
C VAL A 228 14.89 -0.01 -9.10
N LEU A 229 15.50 -0.16 -7.94
CA LEU A 229 14.86 -0.14 -6.64
C LEU A 229 15.42 0.99 -5.77
N GLY A 230 14.53 1.63 -5.00
CA GLY A 230 14.90 2.69 -4.07
C GLY A 230 13.72 3.13 -3.20
N SER A 231 13.87 4.24 -2.50
CA SER A 231 12.76 4.85 -1.77
C SER A 231 11.75 5.50 -2.72
N LYS A 232 10.50 5.71 -2.28
CA LYS A 232 9.37 6.21 -3.09
C LYS A 232 9.73 7.51 -3.85
N ALA A 233 10.35 8.46 -3.17
CA ALA A 233 10.80 9.75 -3.74
C ALA A 233 12.32 9.94 -3.62
N GLY A 234 13.10 8.86 -3.65
CA GLY A 234 14.53 8.85 -3.42
C GLY A 234 15.39 9.06 -4.67
N SER A 235 16.68 8.76 -4.48
CA SER A 235 17.71 9.01 -5.50
C SER A 235 17.53 8.21 -6.78
N ALA A 236 16.80 7.08 -6.76
CA ALA A 236 16.44 6.30 -7.95
C ALA A 236 15.72 7.15 -9.01
N LYS A 237 14.97 8.19 -8.60
CA LYS A 237 14.28 9.10 -9.53
C LYS A 237 15.25 9.98 -10.34
N LYS A 238 16.44 10.23 -9.84
CA LYS A 238 17.48 10.94 -10.62
C LYS A 238 17.93 10.12 -11.84
N LEU A 239 18.14 8.80 -11.64
CA LEU A 239 18.44 7.90 -12.77
C LEU A 239 17.28 7.85 -13.78
N GLN A 240 16.04 7.74 -13.29
CA GLN A 240 14.86 7.77 -14.17
C GLN A 240 14.84 9.05 -15.03
N ASN A 241 14.95 10.20 -14.38
CA ASN A 241 14.94 11.50 -15.08
C ASN A 241 16.11 11.61 -16.06
N TYR A 242 17.32 11.15 -15.70
CA TYR A 242 18.48 11.13 -16.58
C TYR A 242 18.23 10.31 -17.85
N LEU A 243 17.73 9.08 -17.70
CA LEU A 243 17.44 8.20 -18.85
C LEU A 243 16.37 8.79 -19.77
N GLU A 244 15.28 9.29 -19.22
CA GLU A 244 14.17 9.86 -20.01
C GLU A 244 14.50 11.22 -20.66
N GLN A 245 15.46 11.97 -20.13
CA GLN A 245 15.89 13.23 -20.71
C GLN A 245 17.01 13.05 -21.75
N LYS A 246 18.04 12.26 -21.42
CA LYS A 246 19.23 12.10 -22.26
C LYS A 246 19.13 10.94 -23.25
N HIS A 247 18.36 9.90 -22.93
CA HIS A 247 18.22 8.69 -23.74
C HIS A 247 16.76 8.42 -24.13
N ARG A 248 16.02 9.49 -24.46
CA ARG A 248 14.57 9.48 -24.72
C ARG A 248 14.12 8.53 -25.83
N ASN A 249 14.99 8.28 -26.81
CA ASN A 249 14.70 7.35 -27.91
C ASN A 249 14.59 5.89 -27.42
N VAL A 250 15.22 5.57 -26.28
CA VAL A 250 15.23 4.23 -25.67
C VAL A 250 14.33 4.19 -24.45
N PHE A 251 14.44 5.19 -23.56
CA PHE A 251 13.71 5.25 -22.30
C PHE A 251 12.65 6.37 -22.33
N ASN A 252 11.38 6.00 -22.38
CA ASN A 252 10.26 6.94 -22.48
C ASN A 252 8.99 6.33 -21.89
N LYS A 253 7.87 7.05 -21.98
CA LYS A 253 6.57 6.65 -21.46
C LYS A 253 6.02 5.31 -21.98
N HIS A 254 6.60 4.72 -23.02
CA HIS A 254 6.20 3.41 -23.56
C HIS A 254 7.15 2.30 -23.14
N THR A 255 8.37 2.62 -22.70
CA THR A 255 9.43 1.66 -22.42
C THR A 255 9.92 1.69 -20.98
N LEU A 256 9.44 2.65 -20.16
CA LEU A 256 9.82 2.78 -18.76
C LEU A 256 8.56 2.91 -17.88
N TRP A 257 8.34 1.92 -17.03
CA TRP A 257 7.30 1.95 -16.00
C TRP A 257 7.89 2.41 -14.66
N SER A 258 7.16 3.29 -13.97
CA SER A 258 7.55 3.77 -12.64
C SER A 258 6.33 3.74 -11.72
N LYS A 259 6.44 3.01 -10.61
CA LYS A 259 5.36 2.92 -9.63
C LYS A 259 5.13 4.27 -8.94
N VAL A 260 3.89 4.71 -8.88
CA VAL A 260 3.45 5.96 -8.23
C VAL A 260 2.50 5.64 -7.08
N ALA A 261 1.41 4.94 -7.35
CA ALA A 261 0.38 4.56 -6.38
C ALA A 261 -0.03 3.08 -6.53
N GLU A 262 -0.67 2.54 -5.51
CA GLU A 262 -1.36 1.24 -5.57
C GLU A 262 -2.86 1.51 -5.74
N THR A 263 -3.28 1.68 -6.99
CA THR A 263 -4.71 1.81 -7.33
C THR A 263 -5.08 0.71 -8.33
N ASP A 264 -6.35 0.32 -8.37
CA ASP A 264 -6.85 -0.71 -9.29
C ASP A 264 -6.67 -0.32 -10.77
N GLU A 265 -6.55 0.97 -11.05
CA GLU A 265 -6.37 1.54 -12.38
C GLU A 265 -4.90 1.90 -12.69
N ALA A 266 -3.98 1.66 -11.76
CA ALA A 266 -2.56 1.93 -11.96
C ALA A 266 -2.01 1.11 -13.13
N THR A 267 -1.09 1.72 -13.87
CA THR A 267 -0.36 1.03 -14.94
C THR A 267 0.44 -0.13 -14.38
N SER A 268 0.55 -1.22 -15.14
CA SER A 268 1.38 -2.37 -14.80
C SER A 268 2.60 -2.46 -15.70
N PRO A 269 3.75 -2.95 -15.19
CA PRO A 269 4.94 -3.13 -16.02
C PRO A 269 4.71 -4.21 -17.07
N THR A 270 5.23 -4.00 -18.27
CA THR A 270 5.27 -5.00 -19.33
C THR A 270 6.61 -5.75 -19.32
N PRO A 271 6.71 -6.93 -19.95
CA PRO A 271 7.99 -7.65 -20.06
C PRO A 271 9.10 -6.82 -20.70
N GLU A 272 8.77 -5.96 -21.64
CA GLU A 272 9.71 -5.18 -22.45
C GLU A 272 10.11 -3.84 -21.82
N CYS A 273 9.51 -3.42 -20.69
CA CYS A 273 9.82 -2.13 -20.07
C CYS A 273 10.89 -2.23 -18.97
N ALA A 274 11.62 -1.12 -18.79
CA ALA A 274 12.39 -0.88 -17.58
C ALA A 274 11.45 -0.64 -16.41
N ILE A 275 11.81 -1.12 -15.23
CA ILE A 275 10.99 -1.05 -14.02
C ILE A 275 11.67 -0.19 -12.97
N PHE A 276 10.97 0.86 -12.50
CA PHE A 276 11.38 1.68 -11.35
C PHE A 276 10.35 1.51 -10.24
N THR A 277 10.74 0.93 -9.10
CA THR A 277 9.82 0.68 -8.00
C THR A 277 10.50 0.80 -6.64
N THR A 278 9.71 0.67 -5.56
CA THR A 278 10.25 0.62 -4.20
C THR A 278 10.73 -0.78 -3.84
N TYR A 279 11.47 -0.89 -2.73
CA TYR A 279 11.85 -2.18 -2.15
C TYR A 279 10.61 -3.06 -1.87
N ASP A 280 9.54 -2.47 -1.34
CA ASP A 280 8.29 -3.18 -1.04
C ASP A 280 7.56 -3.67 -2.30
N GLY A 281 7.67 -2.91 -3.39
CA GLY A 281 7.00 -3.22 -4.65
C GLY A 281 7.73 -4.21 -5.55
N CYS A 282 8.91 -4.72 -5.15
CA CYS A 282 9.76 -5.52 -6.04
C CYS A 282 9.44 -7.02 -6.06
N LYS A 283 8.53 -7.49 -5.22
CA LYS A 283 8.21 -8.94 -5.14
C LYS A 283 7.63 -9.46 -6.46
N GLY A 284 8.13 -10.59 -6.92
CA GLY A 284 7.77 -11.17 -8.21
C GLY A 284 8.43 -10.53 -9.43
N MET A 285 9.13 -9.40 -9.26
CA MET A 285 9.84 -8.72 -10.35
C MET A 285 11.30 -9.18 -10.41
N GLU A 286 11.84 -9.30 -11.61
CA GLU A 286 13.24 -9.65 -11.83
C GLU A 286 13.68 -9.16 -13.21
N ARG A 287 14.96 -8.77 -13.36
CA ARG A 287 15.58 -8.39 -14.62
C ARG A 287 17.02 -8.89 -14.66
N GLU A 288 17.67 -8.83 -15.79
CA GLU A 288 19.09 -9.18 -15.91
C GLU A 288 19.96 -8.30 -15.01
N VAL A 289 19.67 -7.02 -14.98
CA VAL A 289 20.36 -6.02 -14.15
C VAL A 289 19.38 -5.43 -13.14
N CYS A 290 19.78 -5.44 -11.87
CA CYS A 290 19.07 -4.73 -10.80
C CYS A 290 19.98 -3.69 -10.17
N ILE A 291 19.53 -2.44 -10.08
CA ILE A 291 20.27 -1.34 -9.48
C ILE A 291 19.55 -0.95 -8.18
N LEU A 292 20.27 -1.00 -7.05
CA LEU A 292 19.76 -0.62 -5.74
C LEU A 292 20.27 0.77 -5.36
N TYR A 293 19.36 1.72 -5.23
CA TYR A 293 19.59 3.02 -4.61
C TYR A 293 19.19 2.97 -3.14
N ASP A 294 19.67 3.92 -2.36
CA ASP A 294 19.35 4.02 -0.92
C ASP A 294 19.71 2.75 -0.12
N TRP A 295 20.72 1.99 -0.57
CA TRP A 295 21.27 0.82 0.14
C TRP A 295 22.18 1.30 1.26
N SER A 296 21.59 1.89 2.32
CA SER A 296 22.31 2.62 3.38
C SER A 296 21.71 2.38 4.76
N VAL A 297 22.57 2.53 5.77
CA VAL A 297 22.16 2.48 7.18
C VAL A 297 21.12 3.55 7.50
N SER A 298 21.25 4.76 6.92
CA SER A 298 20.27 5.83 7.12
C SER A 298 18.87 5.47 6.63
N TYR A 299 18.76 4.82 5.47
CA TYR A 299 17.47 4.33 4.97
C TYR A 299 16.93 3.16 5.81
N TRP A 300 17.79 2.24 6.24
CA TRP A 300 17.44 1.18 7.17
C TRP A 300 16.86 1.74 8.48
N TRP A 301 17.54 2.72 9.09
CA TRP A 301 17.04 3.40 10.29
C TRP A 301 15.69 4.05 10.07
N SER A 302 15.51 4.80 8.98
CA SER A 302 14.23 5.41 8.62
C SER A 302 13.10 4.38 8.53
N ARG A 303 13.38 3.20 8.02
CA ARG A 303 12.40 2.10 7.98
C ARG A 303 12.12 1.51 9.36
N LEU A 304 13.13 1.39 10.21
CA LEU A 304 13.01 0.86 11.57
C LEU A 304 12.30 1.83 12.53
N THR A 305 12.29 3.14 12.29
CA THR A 305 11.61 4.13 13.13
C THR A 305 10.10 4.24 12.91
N LYS A 306 9.54 3.51 11.97
CA LYS A 306 8.09 3.49 11.78
C LYS A 306 7.39 2.77 12.92
N PRO A 307 6.22 3.27 13.40
CA PRO A 307 5.52 2.71 14.57
C PRO A 307 5.11 1.25 14.44
N ASP A 308 4.92 0.75 13.23
CA ASP A 308 4.49 -0.61 12.91
C ASP A 308 5.61 -1.56 12.52
N THR A 309 6.87 -1.13 12.60
CA THR A 309 8.00 -1.90 12.11
C THR A 309 8.16 -3.25 12.80
N ARG A 310 8.28 -4.28 11.99
CA ARG A 310 8.74 -5.62 12.38
C ARG A 310 10.08 -5.88 11.71
N TYR A 311 11.10 -6.10 12.53
CA TYR A 311 12.49 -6.28 12.06
C TYR A 311 12.59 -7.35 10.96
N GLU A 312 11.99 -8.51 11.16
CA GLU A 312 12.06 -9.64 10.23
C GLU A 312 11.50 -9.28 8.85
N ILE A 313 10.44 -8.48 8.81
CA ILE A 313 9.82 -8.05 7.54
C ILE A 313 10.71 -7.06 6.82
N ILE A 314 11.29 -6.08 7.51
CA ILE A 314 12.20 -5.11 6.90
C ILE A 314 13.46 -5.82 6.40
N ARG A 315 14.04 -6.72 7.19
CA ARG A 315 15.15 -7.58 6.77
C ARG A 315 14.80 -8.37 5.50
N ASN A 316 13.63 -9.00 5.47
CA ASN A 316 13.18 -9.75 4.30
C ASN A 316 13.03 -8.85 3.06
N ILE A 317 12.48 -7.63 3.21
CA ILE A 317 12.35 -6.66 2.11
C ILE A 317 13.72 -6.37 1.49
N PHE A 318 14.74 -6.07 2.29
CA PHE A 318 16.09 -5.80 1.80
C PHE A 318 16.72 -7.01 1.13
N CYS A 319 16.64 -8.19 1.74
CA CYS A 319 17.20 -9.41 1.17
C CYS A 319 16.49 -9.83 -0.13
N VAL A 320 15.16 -9.69 -0.18
CA VAL A 320 14.39 -9.93 -1.40
C VAL A 320 14.83 -8.96 -2.51
N ALA A 321 15.02 -7.68 -2.21
CA ALA A 321 15.53 -6.70 -3.17
C ALA A 321 16.92 -7.07 -3.70
N ALA A 322 17.83 -7.46 -2.79
CA ALA A 322 19.20 -7.88 -3.14
C ALA A 322 19.26 -9.13 -4.03
N SER A 323 18.16 -9.83 -4.20
CA SER A 323 18.06 -11.07 -4.98
C SER A 323 17.29 -10.93 -6.30
N ARG A 324 16.96 -9.70 -6.73
CA ARG A 324 16.13 -9.47 -7.95
C ARG A 324 16.91 -9.49 -9.25
N ALA A 325 18.24 -9.41 -9.22
CA ALA A 325 19.07 -9.50 -10.42
C ALA A 325 19.27 -10.96 -10.87
N LYS A 326 19.29 -11.19 -12.19
CA LYS A 326 19.67 -12.48 -12.80
C LYS A 326 21.14 -12.56 -13.17
N LYS A 327 21.77 -11.43 -13.52
CA LYS A 327 23.16 -11.37 -13.97
C LYS A 327 23.99 -10.38 -13.15
N ILE A 328 23.52 -9.15 -12.99
CA ILE A 328 24.31 -8.09 -12.36
C ILE A 328 23.46 -7.35 -11.31
N LEU A 329 23.92 -7.38 -10.07
CA LEU A 329 23.42 -6.53 -8.99
C LEU A 329 24.36 -5.34 -8.84
N ILE A 330 23.83 -4.13 -8.93
CA ILE A 330 24.56 -2.88 -8.73
C ILE A 330 24.08 -2.22 -7.46
N LEU A 331 25.01 -1.97 -6.53
CA LEU A 331 24.80 -1.16 -5.33
C LEU A 331 25.30 0.25 -5.62
N VAL A 332 24.42 1.23 -5.61
CA VAL A 332 24.83 2.64 -5.77
C VAL A 332 25.47 3.10 -4.47
N ARG A 333 26.69 3.65 -4.60
CA ARG A 333 27.52 4.06 -3.45
C ARG A 333 26.81 5.11 -2.59
N THR A 334 26.86 4.89 -1.27
CA THR A 334 26.39 5.79 -0.23
C THR A 334 27.49 6.02 0.80
N ASP A 335 27.37 7.05 1.63
CA ASP A 335 28.36 7.33 2.69
C ASP A 335 28.37 6.25 3.78
N THR A 336 27.22 5.63 4.04
CA THR A 336 27.02 4.58 5.05
C THR A 336 26.34 3.36 4.43
N PRO A 337 27.07 2.53 3.65
CA PRO A 337 26.45 1.38 2.99
C PRO A 337 25.96 0.35 4.02
N LEU A 338 24.79 -0.23 3.74
CA LEU A 338 24.23 -1.30 4.54
C LEU A 338 25.08 -2.57 4.42
N THR A 339 25.42 -3.16 5.56
CA THR A 339 26.24 -4.38 5.67
C THR A 339 25.42 -5.60 6.11
N GLU A 340 26.02 -6.79 6.03
CA GLU A 340 25.41 -8.03 6.57
C GLU A 340 25.13 -7.91 8.08
N ASN A 341 26.05 -7.30 8.85
CA ASN A 341 25.90 -7.13 10.29
C ASN A 341 24.69 -6.26 10.65
N ASP A 342 24.42 -5.20 9.87
CA ASP A 342 23.25 -4.35 10.07
C ASP A 342 21.94 -5.13 9.89
N LEU A 343 21.94 -6.12 8.99
CA LEU A 343 20.78 -6.99 8.72
C LEU A 343 20.64 -8.16 9.71
N LEU A 344 21.71 -8.50 10.43
CA LEU A 344 21.68 -9.53 11.47
C LEU A 344 21.28 -8.99 12.84
N ASP A 345 21.51 -7.69 13.10
CA ASP A 345 21.26 -7.08 14.39
C ASP A 345 19.78 -6.80 14.63
N SER A 346 19.11 -7.72 15.35
CA SER A 346 17.70 -7.59 15.75
C SER A 346 17.47 -6.66 16.95
N SER A 347 18.54 -6.20 17.62
CA SER A 347 18.45 -5.37 18.83
C SER A 347 18.11 -3.91 18.55
N GLN A 348 18.13 -3.50 17.28
CA GLN A 348 17.84 -2.14 16.85
C GLN A 348 16.34 -1.86 16.94
N ASN A 349 15.90 -1.38 18.08
CA ASN A 349 14.57 -0.80 18.27
C ASN A 349 14.71 0.71 18.46
N PRO A 350 14.69 1.48 17.38
CA PRO A 350 14.83 2.92 17.49
C PRO A 350 13.62 3.56 18.19
N VAL A 351 13.93 4.52 19.07
CA VAL A 351 12.99 5.47 19.67
C VAL A 351 13.68 6.84 19.52
N PRO A 352 13.01 7.89 19.04
CA PRO A 352 11.56 8.02 18.80
C PRO A 352 11.11 7.44 17.46
N TYR A 353 9.80 7.18 17.36
CA TYR A 353 9.16 6.86 16.10
C TYR A 353 9.06 8.10 15.20
N GLN A 354 8.98 7.88 13.88
CA GLN A 354 8.70 8.95 12.92
C GLN A 354 7.21 9.26 12.85
N ASP A 355 6.90 10.54 12.59
CA ASP A 355 5.55 10.98 12.26
C ASP A 355 5.07 10.34 10.95
N MET A 356 3.77 10.23 10.76
CA MET A 356 3.16 9.62 9.59
C MET A 356 2.05 10.50 8.99
N ASN A 357 1.73 10.26 7.72
CA ASN A 357 0.58 10.87 7.08
C ASN A 357 -0.70 10.07 7.37
N ILE A 358 -1.81 10.75 7.67
CA ILE A 358 -3.12 10.12 7.88
C ILE A 358 -3.54 9.32 6.64
N SER A 359 -3.28 9.81 5.44
CA SER A 359 -3.62 9.15 4.19
C SER A 359 -2.90 7.81 3.94
N GLU A 360 -1.75 7.60 4.60
CA GLU A 360 -0.92 6.39 4.44
C GLU A 360 -0.87 5.53 5.72
N MET A 361 -1.52 5.96 6.81
CA MET A 361 -1.32 5.32 8.11
C MET A 361 -1.91 3.90 8.21
N PHE A 362 -2.84 3.55 7.34
CA PHE A 362 -3.43 2.22 7.26
C PHE A 362 -2.79 1.32 6.20
N ASP A 363 -1.82 1.84 5.42
CA ASP A 363 -1.09 1.04 4.45
C ASP A 363 -0.29 -0.08 5.13
N TYR A 364 -0.36 -1.27 4.57
CA TYR A 364 0.39 -2.46 5.04
C TYR A 364 0.11 -2.85 6.51
N LYS A 365 -1.04 -2.46 7.07
CA LYS A 365 -1.48 -2.88 8.40
C LYS A 365 -2.17 -4.25 8.33
N PHE A 366 -2.40 -4.84 9.51
CA PHE A 366 -3.20 -6.07 9.58
C PHE A 366 -4.65 -5.76 9.18
N VAL A 367 -5.14 -6.48 8.18
CA VAL A 367 -6.51 -6.30 7.66
C VAL A 367 -7.53 -6.44 8.78
N GLU A 368 -7.33 -7.43 9.67
CA GLU A 368 -8.20 -7.68 10.81
C GLU A 368 -8.30 -6.48 11.77
N ASP A 369 -7.19 -5.76 11.98
CA ASP A 369 -7.18 -4.57 12.82
C ASP A 369 -7.80 -3.36 12.11
N VAL A 370 -7.60 -3.23 10.80
CA VAL A 370 -8.22 -2.19 9.97
C VAL A 370 -9.74 -2.37 9.98
N GLU A 371 -10.23 -3.61 9.79
CA GLU A 371 -11.66 -3.92 9.85
C GLU A 371 -12.26 -3.70 11.25
N GLN A 372 -11.51 -3.99 12.32
CA GLN A 372 -11.93 -3.67 13.69
C GLN A 372 -12.06 -2.16 13.93
N ALA A 373 -11.17 -1.35 13.35
CA ALA A 373 -11.27 0.11 13.44
C ALA A 373 -12.47 0.62 12.63
N TYR A 374 -12.69 0.09 11.42
CA TYR A 374 -13.85 0.42 10.60
C TYR A 374 -15.17 0.06 11.29
N ALA A 375 -15.25 -1.09 11.95
CA ALA A 375 -16.44 -1.53 12.69
C ALA A 375 -16.79 -0.63 13.91
N CYS A 376 -15.93 0.32 14.28
CA CYS A 376 -16.24 1.34 15.29
C CYS A 376 -16.98 2.56 14.73
N LEU A 377 -17.17 2.63 13.42
CA LEU A 377 -17.82 3.74 12.72
C LEU A 377 -19.30 3.42 12.45
N ASP A 378 -20.12 4.45 12.40
CA ASP A 378 -21.43 4.39 11.78
C ASP A 378 -21.35 5.02 10.38
N VAL A 379 -21.57 4.20 9.36
CA VAL A 379 -21.42 4.56 7.94
C VAL A 379 -22.73 4.33 7.23
N LYS A 380 -23.30 5.39 6.69
CA LYS A 380 -24.59 5.36 6.00
C LYS A 380 -24.46 5.94 4.60
N GLU A 381 -24.84 5.21 3.58
CA GLU A 381 -25.00 5.76 2.25
C GLU A 381 -26.16 6.76 2.24
N ILE A 382 -25.85 8.01 1.88
CA ILE A 382 -26.84 9.11 1.81
C ILE A 382 -27.16 9.52 0.37
N GLN A 383 -26.28 9.16 -0.57
CA GLN A 383 -26.48 9.39 -2.00
C GLN A 383 -25.95 8.18 -2.77
N PRO A 384 -26.81 7.46 -3.53
CA PRO A 384 -26.38 6.31 -4.33
C PRO A 384 -25.56 6.75 -5.55
N ALA A 385 -24.82 5.79 -6.13
CA ALA A 385 -24.03 6.04 -7.32
C ALA A 385 -24.91 6.44 -8.51
N GLU A 386 -24.42 7.42 -9.27
CA GLU A 386 -25.00 7.91 -10.53
C GLU A 386 -24.08 7.57 -11.72
N GLU A 387 -24.29 8.27 -12.85
CA GLU A 387 -23.47 8.10 -14.03
C GLU A 387 -21.99 8.43 -13.74
N GLU A 388 -21.13 7.50 -14.12
CA GLU A 388 -19.69 7.58 -13.87
C GLU A 388 -18.99 8.56 -14.81
N ILE A 389 -18.21 9.49 -14.25
CA ILE A 389 -17.30 10.35 -15.04
C ILE A 389 -16.04 9.55 -15.36
N LYS A 390 -15.86 9.17 -16.62
CA LYS A 390 -14.71 8.39 -17.08
C LYS A 390 -13.58 9.29 -17.54
N ILE A 391 -12.52 9.36 -16.74
CA ILE A 391 -11.27 10.05 -17.09
C ILE A 391 -10.15 9.01 -17.19
N PRO A 392 -9.40 8.95 -18.30
CA PRO A 392 -8.26 8.07 -18.41
C PRO A 392 -7.20 8.41 -17.35
N CYS A 393 -6.84 7.42 -16.52
CA CYS A 393 -5.89 7.60 -15.42
C CYS A 393 -4.43 7.41 -15.84
N ASN A 394 -4.14 7.24 -17.12
CA ASN A 394 -2.76 7.06 -17.60
C ASN A 394 -2.52 7.64 -19.00
N ASP A 395 -1.26 7.93 -19.27
CA ASP A 395 -0.72 8.21 -20.61
C ASP A 395 0.43 7.24 -20.86
N ALA A 396 0.15 6.18 -21.61
CA ALA A 396 1.00 5.00 -21.77
C ALA A 396 1.35 4.38 -20.38
N LEU A 397 2.65 4.30 -20.00
CA LEU A 397 3.10 3.80 -18.71
C LEU A 397 3.21 4.90 -17.63
N ILE A 398 2.74 6.12 -17.90
CA ILE A 398 2.67 7.19 -16.89
C ILE A 398 1.31 7.14 -16.21
N ASP A 399 1.31 7.00 -14.90
CA ASP A 399 0.13 7.09 -14.04
C ASP A 399 -0.20 8.57 -13.81
N LEU A 400 -1.41 9.01 -14.18
CA LEU A 400 -1.89 10.39 -14.05
C LEU A 400 -2.72 10.62 -12.77
N SER A 401 -2.93 9.61 -11.94
CA SER A 401 -3.73 9.73 -10.71
C SER A 401 -3.30 10.89 -9.82
N PRO A 402 -2.00 11.23 -9.64
CA PRO A 402 -1.63 12.39 -8.85
C PRO A 402 -2.18 13.72 -9.39
N CYS A 403 -2.24 13.86 -10.73
CA CYS A 403 -2.79 15.06 -11.35
C CYS A 403 -4.32 15.12 -11.24
N ILE A 404 -5.00 13.99 -11.41
CA ILE A 404 -6.46 13.90 -11.40
C ILE A 404 -6.99 14.09 -9.97
N GLY A 405 -6.29 13.60 -8.95
CA GLY A 405 -6.66 13.79 -7.56
C GLY A 405 -6.77 15.25 -7.15
N HIS A 406 -5.82 16.08 -7.55
CA HIS A 406 -5.85 17.51 -7.26
C HIS A 406 -6.76 18.33 -8.18
N TYR A 407 -7.10 17.79 -9.36
CA TYR A 407 -7.82 18.54 -10.38
C TYR A 407 -9.17 19.09 -9.91
N GLN A 408 -9.94 18.26 -9.20
CA GLN A 408 -11.28 18.63 -8.73
C GLN A 408 -11.25 19.82 -7.77
N GLU A 409 -10.27 19.88 -6.85
CA GLU A 409 -10.14 20.95 -5.87
C GLU A 409 -9.67 22.25 -6.53
N VAL A 410 -8.59 22.17 -7.29
CA VAL A 410 -7.99 23.32 -7.98
C VAL A 410 -8.93 23.96 -8.98
N MET A 411 -9.77 23.16 -9.64
CA MET A 411 -10.70 23.67 -10.65
C MET A 411 -11.84 24.47 -10.04
N PHE A 412 -12.26 24.15 -8.83
CA PHE A 412 -13.48 24.66 -8.26
C PHE A 412 -13.27 25.64 -7.10
N PHE A 413 -12.41 25.32 -6.13
CA PHE A 413 -12.27 26.12 -4.92
C PHE A 413 -11.32 27.30 -5.09
N GLN A 414 -11.80 28.52 -4.82
CA GLN A 414 -10.97 29.73 -4.89
C GLN A 414 -9.91 29.78 -3.80
N ASN A 415 -10.18 29.16 -2.66
CA ASN A 415 -9.27 29.08 -1.52
C ASN A 415 -8.20 27.98 -1.68
N TYR A 416 -8.28 27.12 -2.70
CA TYR A 416 -7.21 26.19 -3.05
C TYR A 416 -6.20 26.89 -3.95
N ASP A 417 -5.08 27.30 -3.38
CA ASP A 417 -4.02 27.99 -4.12
C ASP A 417 -2.91 27.03 -4.56
N ILE A 418 -3.02 26.54 -5.80
CA ILE A 418 -2.01 25.68 -6.42
C ILE A 418 -0.63 26.36 -6.47
N ASP A 419 -0.57 27.69 -6.52
CA ASP A 419 0.70 28.41 -6.57
C ASP A 419 1.41 28.30 -5.22
N ASN A 420 0.68 28.33 -4.10
CA ASN A 420 1.23 28.07 -2.77
C ASN A 420 1.74 26.64 -2.62
N GLU A 421 1.00 25.64 -3.10
CA GLU A 421 1.47 24.24 -3.10
C GLU A 421 2.75 24.07 -3.94
N LEU A 422 2.78 24.68 -5.10
CA LEU A 422 3.98 24.68 -5.94
C LEU A 422 5.17 25.38 -5.25
N GLU A 423 4.95 26.53 -4.59
CA GLU A 423 5.99 27.24 -3.85
C GLU A 423 6.50 26.43 -2.64
N TYR A 424 5.61 25.75 -1.92
CA TYR A 424 5.98 24.83 -0.83
C TYR A 424 6.92 23.75 -1.32
N HIS A 425 6.54 23.02 -2.37
CA HIS A 425 7.38 21.96 -2.93
C HIS A 425 8.69 22.52 -3.51
N LEU A 426 8.66 23.66 -4.20
CA LEU A 426 9.85 24.31 -4.74
C LEU A 426 10.82 24.83 -3.68
N SER A 427 10.31 25.18 -2.48
CA SER A 427 11.17 25.60 -1.36
C SER A 427 12.16 24.53 -0.92
N GLN A 428 11.81 23.27 -1.16
CA GLN A 428 12.65 22.11 -0.86
C GLN A 428 13.72 21.85 -1.94
N TYR A 429 13.67 22.55 -3.07
CA TYR A 429 14.66 22.47 -4.14
C TYR A 429 15.50 23.77 -4.17
N ASP A 430 16.82 23.62 -4.06
CA ASP A 430 17.77 24.77 -4.06
C ASP A 430 17.99 25.34 -5.49
N LYS A 431 16.91 25.70 -6.21
CA LYS A 431 16.96 26.20 -7.60
C LYS A 431 15.99 27.37 -7.80
N SER A 432 16.46 28.57 -7.51
CA SER A 432 15.68 29.82 -7.65
C SER A 432 15.16 30.11 -9.06
N HIS A 433 15.76 29.56 -10.13
CA HIS A 433 15.29 29.73 -11.51
C HIS A 433 14.01 28.96 -11.84
N LEU A 434 13.70 27.87 -11.13
CA LEU A 434 12.46 27.09 -11.29
C LEU A 434 11.24 27.86 -10.76
N ARG A 435 11.44 28.72 -9.75
CA ARG A 435 10.37 29.47 -9.08
C ARG A 435 9.67 30.52 -9.96
N ARG A 436 10.23 30.91 -11.13
CA ARG A 436 9.65 31.96 -11.98
C ARG A 436 8.89 31.45 -13.21
N GLN A 437 9.10 30.21 -13.60
CA GLN A 437 8.53 29.69 -14.85
C GLN A 437 7.06 29.29 -14.73
N TYR A 438 6.66 28.67 -13.61
CA TYR A 438 5.32 28.08 -13.45
C TYR A 438 4.20 29.12 -13.45
N LYS A 439 4.49 30.40 -13.11
CA LYS A 439 3.49 31.49 -13.12
C LYS A 439 2.84 31.72 -14.49
N LYS A 440 3.48 31.22 -15.55
CA LYS A 440 2.97 31.30 -16.95
C LYS A 440 2.26 30.01 -17.38
N TYR A 441 2.23 28.98 -16.56
CA TYR A 441 1.64 27.71 -16.90
C TYR A 441 0.10 27.78 -16.87
N SER A 442 -0.54 27.05 -17.79
CA SER A 442 -1.98 26.76 -17.68
C SER A 442 -2.26 25.90 -16.45
N LEU A 443 -3.53 25.79 -16.05
CA LEU A 443 -3.92 24.94 -14.94
C LEU A 443 -3.43 23.50 -15.10
N ASP A 444 -3.63 22.89 -16.26
CA ASP A 444 -3.14 21.53 -16.55
C ASP A 444 -1.62 21.42 -16.42
N GLN A 445 -0.88 22.42 -16.88
CA GLN A 445 0.57 22.46 -16.74
C GLN A 445 1.03 22.61 -15.28
N LYS A 446 0.30 23.39 -14.47
CA LYS A 446 0.57 23.51 -13.03
C LYS A 446 0.34 22.19 -12.31
N LEU A 447 -0.73 21.47 -12.62
CA LEU A 447 -1.02 20.15 -12.07
C LEU A 447 0.03 19.11 -12.45
N LEU A 448 0.43 19.08 -13.72
CA LEU A 448 1.53 18.22 -14.17
C LEU A 448 2.85 18.58 -13.48
N TYR A 449 3.07 19.87 -13.22
CA TYR A 449 4.27 20.31 -12.50
C TYR A 449 4.23 19.96 -11.02
N LEU A 450 3.07 20.09 -10.36
CA LEU A 450 2.87 19.66 -8.97
C LEU A 450 3.15 18.16 -8.84
N ALA A 451 2.53 17.33 -9.67
CA ALA A 451 2.80 15.90 -9.69
C ALA A 451 4.28 15.57 -9.96
N ALA A 452 4.96 16.34 -10.82
CA ALA A 452 6.38 16.16 -11.08
C ALA A 452 7.25 16.45 -9.84
N LEU A 453 6.89 17.46 -9.04
CA LEU A 453 7.59 17.82 -7.81
C LEU A 453 7.35 16.80 -6.69
N GLU A 454 6.10 16.41 -6.45
CA GLU A 454 5.71 15.43 -5.43
C GLU A 454 6.36 14.06 -5.66
N THR A 455 6.27 13.57 -6.89
CA THR A 455 6.81 12.25 -7.25
C THR A 455 8.29 12.27 -7.61
N LYS A 456 8.88 13.46 -7.76
CA LYS A 456 10.24 13.71 -8.29
C LYS A 456 10.46 13.12 -9.70
N GLN A 457 9.39 13.01 -10.50
CA GLN A 457 9.41 12.45 -11.85
C GLN A 457 9.08 13.52 -12.88
N PHE A 458 10.11 14.08 -13.53
CA PHE A 458 9.92 15.14 -14.53
C PHE A 458 9.28 14.67 -15.84
N ARG A 459 8.97 13.37 -15.98
CA ARG A 459 8.24 12.82 -17.12
C ARG A 459 6.86 13.46 -17.33
N TYR A 460 6.21 13.90 -16.25
CA TYR A 460 4.92 14.63 -16.33
C TYR A 460 5.05 15.90 -17.16
N MET A 461 6.12 16.66 -16.98
CA MET A 461 6.38 17.87 -17.75
C MET A 461 6.95 17.62 -19.16
N ASN A 462 7.73 16.54 -19.32
CA ASN A 462 8.49 16.31 -20.53
C ASN A 462 7.75 15.43 -21.55
N GLN A 463 6.80 14.62 -21.14
CA GLN A 463 6.18 13.59 -21.98
C GLN A 463 4.65 13.64 -22.01
N VAL A 464 3.99 14.23 -21.00
CA VAL A 464 2.55 14.48 -20.98
C VAL A 464 2.30 15.88 -21.53
N LYS A 465 1.52 16.01 -22.59
CA LYS A 465 1.24 17.30 -23.21
C LYS A 465 0.10 18.04 -22.54
N GLN A 466 -0.97 17.31 -22.19
CA GLN A 466 -2.17 17.81 -21.52
C GLN A 466 -2.84 16.66 -20.76
N LEU A 467 -3.64 16.98 -19.76
CA LEU A 467 -4.45 16.00 -19.07
C LEU A 467 -5.59 15.50 -19.98
N PRO A 468 -5.91 14.20 -19.97
CA PRO A 468 -6.93 13.62 -20.84
C PRO A 468 -8.35 13.86 -20.27
N ILE A 469 -8.67 15.11 -19.93
CA ILE A 469 -9.95 15.52 -19.36
C ILE A 469 -10.70 16.32 -20.43
N SER A 470 -11.78 15.75 -20.97
CA SER A 470 -12.62 16.43 -21.97
C SER A 470 -13.37 17.62 -21.36
N GLU A 471 -13.76 18.59 -22.16
CA GLU A 471 -14.58 19.73 -21.71
C GLU A 471 -15.90 19.24 -21.07
N THR A 472 -16.52 18.24 -21.64
CA THR A 472 -17.73 17.62 -21.07
C THR A 472 -17.47 17.11 -19.65
N ASN A 473 -16.37 16.38 -19.41
CA ASN A 473 -16.02 15.90 -18.06
C ASN A 473 -15.68 17.05 -17.11
N ARG A 474 -15.06 18.13 -17.61
CA ARG A 474 -14.80 19.35 -16.82
C ARG A 474 -16.11 19.98 -16.34
N ASP A 475 -17.10 20.09 -17.24
CA ASP A 475 -18.41 20.64 -16.91
C ASP A 475 -19.19 19.74 -15.95
N TYR A 476 -19.15 18.43 -16.14
CA TYR A 476 -19.76 17.48 -15.18
C TYR A 476 -19.16 17.59 -13.80
N LEU A 477 -17.85 17.63 -13.67
CA LEU A 477 -17.15 17.79 -12.39
C LEU A 477 -17.54 19.11 -11.71
N ARG A 478 -17.51 20.21 -12.47
CA ARG A 478 -17.87 21.53 -11.98
C ARG A 478 -19.31 21.56 -11.46
N ASN A 479 -20.25 21.00 -12.21
CA ASN A 479 -21.66 20.98 -11.83
C ASN A 479 -21.88 20.17 -10.56
N ARG A 480 -21.26 18.96 -10.44
CA ARG A 480 -21.34 18.14 -9.21
C ARG A 480 -20.79 18.88 -8.00
N LEU A 481 -19.63 19.52 -8.14
CA LEU A 481 -19.04 20.29 -7.05
C LEU A 481 -19.91 21.51 -6.69
N PHE A 482 -20.48 22.20 -7.68
CA PHE A 482 -21.34 23.36 -7.49
C PHE A 482 -22.67 23.03 -6.78
N GLU A 483 -23.20 21.82 -6.97
CA GLU A 483 -24.40 21.36 -6.25
C GLU A 483 -24.15 21.17 -4.75
N GLN A 484 -22.91 20.86 -4.34
CA GLN A 484 -22.57 20.58 -2.96
C GLN A 484 -21.90 21.76 -2.26
N PHE A 485 -21.11 22.56 -2.97
CA PHE A 485 -20.25 23.59 -2.38
C PHE A 485 -20.43 24.94 -3.06
N SER A 486 -20.12 26.03 -2.30
CA SER A 486 -19.69 27.29 -2.90
C SER A 486 -18.20 27.25 -3.19
N SER A 487 -17.70 28.17 -4.03
CA SER A 487 -16.26 28.24 -4.31
C SER A 487 -15.41 28.79 -3.14
N GLU A 488 -16.05 29.28 -2.07
CA GLU A 488 -15.42 29.97 -0.94
C GLU A 488 -15.25 29.09 0.31
N GLU A 489 -15.50 27.77 0.21
CA GLU A 489 -15.39 26.84 1.33
C GLU A 489 -13.96 26.76 1.90
N VAL A 490 -13.85 26.35 3.17
CA VAL A 490 -12.55 26.07 3.79
C VAL A 490 -12.00 24.77 3.23
N VAL A 491 -10.88 24.86 2.54
CA VAL A 491 -10.20 23.71 1.92
C VAL A 491 -8.89 23.40 2.63
N GLN A 492 -8.42 22.15 2.49
CA GLN A 492 -7.14 21.67 3.03
C GLN A 492 -7.00 21.93 4.54
N PHE A 493 -8.09 21.62 5.28
CA PHE A 493 -8.15 21.87 6.73
C PHE A 493 -7.14 20.99 7.48
N PRO A 494 -6.17 21.59 8.24
CA PRO A 494 -5.10 20.84 8.86
C PRO A 494 -5.61 19.99 10.02
N CYS A 495 -5.23 18.72 10.03
CA CYS A 495 -5.58 17.73 11.04
C CYS A 495 -4.32 17.09 11.62
N SER A 496 -4.25 16.92 12.93
CA SER A 496 -3.16 16.25 13.61
C SER A 496 -3.67 15.44 14.81
N LEU A 497 -3.21 14.20 14.93
CA LEU A 497 -3.44 13.34 16.09
C LEU A 497 -2.11 12.96 16.71
N LEU A 498 -2.00 13.11 18.02
CA LEU A 498 -0.79 12.84 18.77
C LEU A 498 -0.92 11.51 19.53
N PHE A 499 0.06 10.65 19.38
CA PHE A 499 0.09 9.35 20.06
C PHE A 499 1.13 9.37 21.17
N TYR A 500 0.68 8.97 22.37
CA TYR A 500 1.49 8.96 23.58
C TYR A 500 1.58 7.55 24.17
N LYS A 501 2.58 7.33 25.02
CA LYS A 501 2.69 6.16 25.88
C LYS A 501 3.32 6.57 27.19
N ASN A 502 2.64 6.28 28.30
CA ASN A 502 3.11 6.63 29.66
C ASN A 502 3.47 8.13 29.76
N GLY A 503 2.67 9.00 29.16
CA GLY A 503 2.87 10.48 29.17
C GLY A 503 3.95 10.99 28.20
N ASN A 504 4.66 10.14 27.49
CA ASN A 504 5.66 10.54 26.50
C ASN A 504 5.08 10.53 25.10
N HIS A 505 5.32 11.60 24.34
CA HIS A 505 4.96 11.66 22.92
C HIS A 505 5.77 10.63 22.13
N LEU A 506 5.10 9.85 21.29
CA LEU A 506 5.73 8.86 20.44
C LEU A 506 5.84 9.33 18.99
N PHE A 507 4.71 9.69 18.38
CA PHE A 507 4.61 10.19 17.02
C PHE A 507 3.31 10.94 16.81
N SER A 508 3.23 11.68 15.70
CA SER A 508 2.03 12.37 15.25
C SER A 508 1.54 11.76 13.93
N ALA A 509 0.21 11.73 13.75
CA ALA A 509 -0.42 11.46 12.46
C ALA A 509 -0.99 12.78 11.93
N ASN A 510 -0.46 13.25 10.80
CA ASN A 510 -0.77 14.54 10.22
C ASN A 510 -1.46 14.39 8.87
N GLY A 511 -2.35 15.33 8.54
CA GLY A 511 -3.02 15.36 7.25
C GLY A 511 -3.81 16.62 7.05
N ARG A 512 -4.53 16.71 5.93
CA ARG A 512 -5.43 17.80 5.61
C ARG A 512 -6.72 17.23 5.09
N ALA A 513 -7.86 17.62 5.68
CA ALA A 513 -9.17 17.28 5.15
C ALA A 513 -9.47 18.16 3.94
N ASP A 514 -10.07 17.59 2.90
CA ASP A 514 -10.24 18.28 1.64
C ASP A 514 -11.12 19.52 1.77
N VAL A 515 -12.30 19.39 2.40
CA VAL A 515 -13.23 20.52 2.58
C VAL A 515 -13.91 20.45 3.96
N VAL A 516 -14.12 21.61 4.58
CA VAL A 516 -15.01 21.77 5.74
C VAL A 516 -16.10 22.79 5.38
N LYS A 517 -17.36 22.35 5.50
CA LYS A 517 -18.56 23.16 5.26
C LYS A 517 -19.62 22.88 6.32
N ASP A 518 -20.21 23.90 6.90
CA ASP A 518 -21.31 23.81 7.88
C ASP A 518 -21.00 22.81 9.03
N ASN A 519 -19.76 22.82 9.52
CA ASN A 519 -19.23 21.89 10.53
C ASN A 519 -19.24 20.40 10.11
N ILE A 520 -19.30 20.12 8.81
CA ILE A 520 -19.16 18.79 8.20
C ILE A 520 -17.82 18.71 7.49
N VAL A 521 -17.07 17.64 7.76
CA VAL A 521 -15.81 17.36 7.07
C VAL A 521 -16.08 16.52 5.83
N TYR A 522 -15.63 16.96 4.69
CA TYR A 522 -15.72 16.22 3.42
C TYR A 522 -14.35 15.68 3.01
N GLU A 523 -14.35 14.45 2.57
CA GLU A 523 -13.22 13.79 1.91
C GLU A 523 -13.63 13.44 0.48
N LEU A 524 -12.96 14.02 -0.50
CA LEU A 524 -13.25 13.85 -1.91
C LEU A 524 -12.41 12.72 -2.50
N LYS A 525 -13.05 11.79 -3.18
CA LYS A 525 -12.34 10.72 -3.91
C LYS A 525 -12.78 10.70 -5.38
N PHE A 526 -11.83 10.32 -6.23
CA PHE A 526 -12.09 10.08 -7.65
C PHE A 526 -11.61 8.68 -8.02
N VAL A 527 -12.32 7.67 -7.53
CA VAL A 527 -11.95 6.24 -7.62
C VAL A 527 -13.12 5.42 -8.17
N SER A 528 -12.83 4.21 -8.66
CA SER A 528 -13.89 3.29 -9.11
C SER A 528 -14.82 2.90 -7.94
N THR A 529 -14.23 2.54 -6.81
CA THR A 529 -14.96 2.20 -5.57
C THR A 529 -14.12 2.63 -4.37
N PRO A 530 -14.66 3.43 -3.44
CA PRO A 530 -13.99 3.73 -2.19
C PRO A 530 -13.81 2.48 -1.32
N SER A 531 -12.70 2.42 -0.61
CA SER A 531 -12.36 1.33 0.34
C SER A 531 -12.61 1.76 1.79
N HIS A 532 -12.60 0.80 2.71
CA HIS A 532 -12.66 1.07 4.16
C HIS A 532 -11.52 1.99 4.62
N VAL A 533 -10.35 1.92 3.97
CA VAL A 533 -9.22 2.82 4.27
C VAL A 533 -9.56 4.29 3.99
N HIS A 534 -10.30 4.59 2.91
CA HIS A 534 -10.76 5.96 2.63
C HIS A 534 -11.74 6.46 3.69
N THR A 535 -12.65 5.60 4.16
CA THR A 535 -13.57 5.92 5.25
C THR A 535 -12.82 6.15 6.57
N LEU A 536 -11.82 5.33 6.87
CA LEU A 536 -10.97 5.49 8.04
C LEU A 536 -10.13 6.77 7.97
N GLN A 537 -9.65 7.17 6.79
CA GLN A 537 -8.97 8.44 6.59
C GLN A 537 -9.87 9.61 7.01
N LEU A 538 -11.11 9.65 6.52
CA LEU A 538 -12.11 10.65 6.94
C LEU A 538 -12.38 10.59 8.45
N ALA A 539 -12.55 9.39 9.02
CA ALA A 539 -12.78 9.23 10.45
C ALA A 539 -11.60 9.75 11.29
N MET A 540 -10.36 9.60 10.80
CA MET A 540 -9.19 10.20 11.44
C MET A 540 -9.23 11.73 11.42
N TYR A 541 -9.71 12.33 10.32
CA TYR A 541 -9.91 13.78 10.26
C TYR A 541 -11.00 14.25 11.23
N LEU A 542 -12.10 13.50 11.39
CA LEU A 542 -13.11 13.78 12.41
C LEU A 542 -12.53 13.70 13.81
N ALA A 543 -11.78 12.64 14.12
CA ALA A 543 -11.17 12.48 15.44
C ALA A 543 -10.14 13.57 15.75
N ALA A 544 -9.41 14.07 14.73
CA ALA A 544 -8.39 15.10 14.88
C ALA A 544 -8.99 16.51 14.95
N SER A 545 -10.02 16.78 14.14
CA SER A 545 -10.66 18.10 14.08
C SER A 545 -11.68 18.33 15.19
N GLY A 546 -12.31 17.26 15.71
CA GLY A 546 -13.39 17.36 16.69
C GLY A 546 -14.78 17.63 16.07
N TYR A 547 -14.92 17.63 14.74
CA TYR A 547 -16.23 17.67 14.10
C TYR A 547 -16.95 16.32 14.27
N ARG A 548 -18.29 16.34 14.32
CA ARG A 548 -19.11 15.13 14.56
C ARG A 548 -19.40 14.32 13.32
N VAL A 549 -19.59 14.99 12.20
CA VAL A 549 -20.08 14.40 10.95
C VAL A 549 -19.05 14.58 9.85
N GLY A 550 -18.79 13.49 9.14
CA GLY A 550 -18.00 13.52 7.92
C GLY A 550 -18.78 12.95 6.74
N ARG A 551 -18.38 13.34 5.55
CA ARG A 551 -18.92 12.84 4.29
C ARG A 551 -17.80 12.38 3.37
N LEU A 552 -17.79 11.09 3.07
CA LEU A 552 -16.93 10.52 2.04
C LEU A 552 -17.70 10.64 0.71
N TRP A 553 -17.17 11.41 -0.21
CA TRP A 553 -17.81 11.64 -1.50
C TRP A 553 -16.93 11.16 -2.65
N ASN A 554 -17.39 10.13 -3.35
CA ASN A 554 -16.79 9.72 -4.60
C ASN A 554 -17.33 10.57 -5.75
N VAL A 555 -16.65 11.62 -6.09
CA VAL A 555 -17.05 12.59 -7.13
C VAL A 555 -17.17 11.92 -8.51
N ARG A 556 -16.39 10.85 -8.76
CA ARG A 556 -16.44 10.08 -10.01
C ARG A 556 -17.82 9.48 -10.28
N THR A 557 -18.45 8.92 -9.26
CA THR A 557 -19.77 8.25 -9.34
C THR A 557 -20.88 9.04 -8.67
N ASN A 558 -20.61 10.20 -8.15
CA ASN A 558 -21.51 11.03 -7.32
C ASN A 558 -22.06 10.30 -6.08
N GLN A 559 -21.39 9.26 -5.62
CA GLN A 559 -21.81 8.46 -4.48
C GLN A 559 -21.28 9.05 -3.17
N MET A 560 -22.15 9.13 -2.15
CA MET A 560 -21.78 9.79 -0.88
C MET A 560 -22.21 8.96 0.34
N TRP A 561 -21.33 8.87 1.31
CA TRP A 561 -21.57 8.25 2.61
C TRP A 561 -21.39 9.26 3.73
N GLU A 562 -22.29 9.24 4.69
CA GLU A 562 -22.14 9.95 5.95
C GLU A 562 -21.45 9.03 6.96
N VAL A 563 -20.47 9.58 7.67
CA VAL A 563 -19.61 8.87 8.62
C VAL A 563 -19.62 9.57 9.96
N THR A 564 -19.90 8.84 11.03
CA THR A 564 -19.81 9.32 12.39
C THR A 564 -19.02 8.36 13.27
N ILE A 565 -18.50 8.86 14.40
CA ILE A 565 -17.76 8.09 15.38
C ILE A 565 -18.58 8.02 16.68
N PRO A 566 -19.42 6.97 16.88
CA PRO A 566 -20.29 6.88 18.07
C PRO A 566 -19.51 6.86 19.39
N ASN A 567 -18.32 6.27 19.39
CA ASN A 567 -17.44 6.23 20.56
C ASN A 567 -15.99 6.49 20.16
N ARG A 568 -15.57 7.76 20.30
CA ARG A 568 -14.25 8.26 19.89
C ARG A 568 -13.11 7.46 20.55
N GLN A 569 -13.20 7.18 21.86
CA GLN A 569 -12.14 6.47 22.56
C GLN A 569 -11.98 5.02 22.07
N ARG A 570 -13.12 4.32 21.85
CA ARG A 570 -13.10 2.96 21.31
C ARG A 570 -12.50 2.94 19.90
N PHE A 571 -12.88 3.89 19.04
CA PHE A 571 -12.33 4.03 17.71
C PHE A 571 -10.82 4.29 17.76
N LEU A 572 -10.36 5.28 18.52
CA LEU A 572 -8.94 5.63 18.63
C LEU A 572 -8.09 4.50 19.26
N ASN A 573 -8.66 3.70 20.17
CA ASN A 573 -7.99 2.49 20.67
C ASN A 573 -7.78 1.46 19.55
N ALA A 574 -8.79 1.24 18.71
CA ALA A 574 -8.67 0.33 17.58
C ALA A 574 -7.64 0.85 16.56
N VAL A 575 -7.66 2.16 16.27
CA VAL A 575 -6.68 2.81 15.42
C VAL A 575 -5.26 2.67 15.98
N ALA A 576 -5.04 2.99 17.26
CA ALA A 576 -3.71 2.87 17.88
C ALA A 576 -3.16 1.44 17.75
N ARG A 577 -4.02 0.43 17.95
CA ARG A 577 -3.66 -0.97 17.73
C ARG A 577 -3.33 -1.26 16.27
N ALA A 578 -4.16 -0.83 15.33
CA ALA A 578 -3.98 -1.06 13.90
C ALA A 578 -2.67 -0.45 13.39
N VAL A 579 -2.47 0.86 13.62
CA VAL A 579 -1.33 1.60 13.08
C VAL A 579 0.01 1.20 13.67
N THR A 580 0.02 0.60 14.86
CA THR A 580 1.23 0.13 15.53
C THR A 580 1.38 -1.40 15.53
N LYS A 581 0.53 -2.12 14.80
CA LYS A 581 0.47 -3.59 14.80
C LYS A 581 0.45 -4.18 16.22
N GLY A 582 -0.37 -3.58 17.08
CA GLY A 582 -0.60 -4.03 18.45
C GLY A 582 0.46 -3.63 19.48
N ARG A 583 1.45 -2.80 19.14
CA ARG A 583 2.43 -2.26 20.10
C ARG A 583 1.80 -1.29 21.10
N LEU A 584 0.84 -0.47 20.64
CA LEU A 584 -0.07 0.28 21.49
C LEU A 584 -1.37 -0.51 21.64
N LYS A 585 -1.83 -0.67 22.88
CA LYS A 585 -3.10 -1.35 23.21
C LYS A 585 -4.26 -0.37 23.27
N ALA A 586 -3.95 0.89 23.59
CA ALA A 586 -4.91 1.97 23.73
C ALA A 586 -4.32 3.27 23.18
N TYR A 587 -5.20 4.19 22.80
CA TYR A 587 -4.86 5.56 22.50
C TYR A 587 -4.76 6.34 23.80
N GLU A 588 -3.62 6.95 24.02
CA GLU A 588 -3.33 7.75 25.21
C GLU A 588 -2.87 9.14 24.76
N ILE A 589 -3.37 10.16 25.39
CA ILE A 589 -2.93 11.54 25.24
C ILE A 589 -3.15 12.27 26.59
N PRO A 590 -2.20 13.09 27.06
CA PRO A 590 -2.43 13.91 28.25
C PRO A 590 -3.62 14.83 28.05
N VAL A 591 -4.55 14.85 28.98
CA VAL A 591 -5.81 15.62 28.93
C VAL A 591 -5.56 17.09 28.60
N GLN A 592 -4.53 17.70 29.19
CA GLN A 592 -4.20 19.10 28.92
C GLN A 592 -3.75 19.35 27.47
N VAL A 593 -3.02 18.41 26.89
CA VAL A 593 -2.57 18.49 25.48
C VAL A 593 -3.78 18.39 24.55
N GLU A 594 -4.70 17.49 24.84
CA GLU A 594 -5.91 17.29 24.06
C GLU A 594 -6.84 18.49 24.11
N CYS A 595 -7.04 19.07 25.29
CA CYS A 595 -7.78 20.33 25.44
C CYS A 595 -7.13 21.49 24.67
N GLU A 596 -5.80 21.61 24.73
CA GLU A 596 -5.06 22.66 24.02
C GLU A 596 -5.17 22.50 22.50
N GLN A 597 -5.11 21.29 21.98
CA GLN A 597 -5.30 21.03 20.55
C GLN A 597 -6.69 21.46 20.09
N PHE A 598 -7.73 21.03 20.80
CA PHE A 598 -9.11 21.42 20.48
C PHE A 598 -9.32 22.92 20.52
N PHE A 599 -8.77 23.59 21.55
CA PHE A 599 -8.85 25.04 21.66
C PHE A 599 -8.16 25.74 20.48
N ARG A 600 -7.03 25.26 20.02
CA ARG A 600 -6.33 25.85 18.85
C ARG A 600 -7.08 25.62 17.54
N THR A 601 -7.78 24.51 17.42
CA THR A 601 -8.56 24.17 16.23
C THR A 601 -9.87 24.96 16.15
N HIS A 602 -10.50 25.23 17.32
CA HIS A 602 -11.80 25.91 17.43
C HIS A 602 -11.77 27.09 18.42
N PRO A 603 -10.94 28.12 18.21
CA PRO A 603 -10.80 29.20 19.16
C PRO A 603 -12.10 30.01 19.30
N ASP A 604 -12.81 30.26 18.20
CA ASP A 604 -14.04 31.05 18.17
C ASP A 604 -15.19 30.31 18.86
N SER A 605 -15.41 29.04 18.52
CA SER A 605 -16.42 28.21 19.19
C SER A 605 -16.16 28.07 20.69
N CYS A 606 -14.89 27.94 21.11
CA CYS A 606 -14.52 27.90 22.52
C CYS A 606 -14.79 29.22 23.21
N TRP A 607 -14.61 30.37 22.51
CA TRP A 607 -14.93 31.68 23.01
C TRP A 607 -16.45 31.87 23.16
N ASP A 608 -17.22 31.50 22.14
CA ASP A 608 -18.69 31.60 22.14
C ASP A 608 -19.29 30.75 23.27
N PHE A 609 -18.81 29.52 23.42
CA PHE A 609 -19.17 28.66 24.56
C PHE A 609 -18.88 29.37 25.90
N TYR A 610 -17.69 29.93 26.04
CA TYR A 610 -17.32 30.61 27.29
C TYR A 610 -18.24 31.79 27.60
N GLN A 611 -18.58 32.61 26.60
CA GLN A 611 -19.50 33.77 26.76
C GLN A 611 -20.90 33.31 27.21
N GLU A 612 -21.38 32.20 26.70
CA GLU A 612 -22.67 31.61 27.10
C GLU A 612 -22.59 30.97 28.49
N ALA A 613 -21.55 30.18 28.71
CA ALA A 613 -21.36 29.37 29.94
C ALA A 613 -21.22 30.29 31.19
N ILE A 614 -20.65 31.49 31.07
CA ILE A 614 -20.59 32.44 32.20
C ILE A 614 -21.96 32.94 32.66
N THR A 615 -22.98 32.84 31.81
CA THR A 615 -24.36 33.16 32.17
C THR A 615 -25.06 32.07 32.95
N TRP A 616 -24.52 30.86 32.96
CA TRP A 616 -25.05 29.73 33.70
C TRP A 616 -24.59 29.73 35.15
N ALA A 617 -25.52 29.56 36.09
CA ALA A 617 -25.18 29.61 37.52
C ALA A 617 -24.21 28.48 37.92
N HIS A 618 -24.44 27.28 37.39
CA HIS A 618 -23.61 26.08 37.58
C HIS A 618 -23.74 25.19 36.33
N PRO A 619 -22.81 25.27 35.37
CA PRO A 619 -22.83 24.43 34.18
C PRO A 619 -22.85 22.93 34.52
N THR A 620 -23.80 22.20 33.94
CA THR A 620 -23.89 20.73 34.08
C THR A 620 -23.19 20.04 32.91
N ASP A 621 -22.80 18.77 33.12
CA ASP A 621 -22.26 17.92 32.03
C ASP A 621 -23.16 17.92 30.78
N GLU A 622 -24.47 17.80 31.00
CA GLU A 622 -25.47 17.77 29.94
C GLU A 622 -25.53 19.09 29.16
N GLN A 623 -25.54 20.24 29.85
CA GLN A 623 -25.56 21.54 29.20
C GLN A 623 -24.30 21.75 28.33
N ILE A 624 -23.12 21.43 28.88
CA ILE A 624 -21.86 21.56 28.14
C ILE A 624 -21.86 20.64 26.90
N THR A 625 -22.23 19.41 27.08
CA THR A 625 -22.26 18.42 25.98
C THR A 625 -23.25 18.84 24.90
N THR A 626 -24.48 19.22 25.29
CA THR A 626 -25.53 19.65 24.35
C THR A 626 -25.11 20.87 23.57
N TRP A 627 -24.42 21.83 24.21
CA TRP A 627 -23.94 23.03 23.53
C TRP A 627 -22.99 22.70 22.39
N PHE A 628 -21.95 21.89 22.66
CA PHE A 628 -20.99 21.46 21.63
C PHE A 628 -21.66 20.63 20.54
N GLU A 629 -22.57 19.73 20.91
CA GLU A 629 -23.32 18.92 19.95
C GLU A 629 -24.17 19.76 19.00
N ASN A 630 -24.86 20.77 19.50
CA ASN A 630 -25.65 21.71 18.71
C ASN A 630 -24.79 22.55 17.75
N HIS A 631 -23.50 22.69 18.04
CA HIS A 631 -22.54 23.38 17.17
C HIS A 631 -21.73 22.40 16.30
N GLY A 632 -22.20 21.14 16.16
CA GLY A 632 -21.56 20.12 15.29
C GLY A 632 -20.20 19.64 15.78
N LEU A 633 -19.87 19.85 17.07
CA LEU A 633 -18.58 19.54 17.67
C LEU A 633 -18.68 18.35 18.63
N GLN A 634 -17.63 17.56 18.70
CA GLN A 634 -17.44 16.47 19.67
C GLN A 634 -16.37 16.89 20.69
N LEU A 635 -16.72 16.84 21.96
CA LEU A 635 -15.78 17.15 23.04
C LEU A 635 -14.59 16.17 23.03
N PRO A 636 -13.35 16.66 23.16
CA PRO A 636 -12.16 15.82 23.19
C PRO A 636 -12.04 14.98 24.49
N VAL A 637 -12.48 15.56 25.59
CA VAL A 637 -12.44 14.99 26.93
C VAL A 637 -13.79 15.17 27.64
N PRO A 638 -14.04 14.53 28.78
CA PRO A 638 -15.28 14.73 29.52
C PRO A 638 -15.62 16.22 29.75
N SER A 639 -16.89 16.57 29.55
CA SER A 639 -17.40 17.93 29.48
C SER A 639 -16.97 18.83 30.63
N MET A 640 -17.09 18.39 31.88
CA MET A 640 -16.64 19.16 33.05
C MET A 640 -15.15 19.44 33.08
N ILE A 641 -14.33 18.50 32.59
CA ILE A 641 -12.87 18.71 32.50
C ILE A 641 -12.58 19.79 31.48
N PHE A 642 -13.22 19.72 30.31
CA PHE A 642 -13.04 20.69 29.24
C PHE A 642 -13.58 22.09 29.63
N GLY A 643 -14.77 22.16 30.22
CA GLY A 643 -15.35 23.40 30.72
C GLY A 643 -14.47 24.10 31.77
N ASN A 644 -13.91 23.34 32.70
CA ASN A 644 -12.95 23.86 33.68
C ASN A 644 -11.63 24.35 33.03
N TYR A 645 -11.14 23.63 32.03
CA TYR A 645 -9.97 24.06 31.26
C TYR A 645 -10.22 25.39 30.56
N LEU A 646 -11.33 25.53 29.81
CA LEU A 646 -11.69 26.76 29.10
C LEU A 646 -11.86 27.92 30.06
N THR A 647 -12.56 27.74 31.19
CA THR A 647 -12.75 28.76 32.20
C THR A 647 -11.42 29.31 32.73
N ARG A 648 -10.44 28.40 32.99
CA ARG A 648 -9.10 28.84 33.47
C ARG A 648 -8.33 29.57 32.35
N LYS A 649 -8.36 29.03 31.11
CA LYS A 649 -7.64 29.56 29.97
C LYS A 649 -8.13 30.95 29.56
N LEU A 650 -9.43 31.18 29.57
CA LEU A 650 -10.05 32.41 29.07
C LEU A 650 -10.23 33.48 30.14
N LYS A 651 -10.27 33.15 31.45
CA LYS A 651 -10.20 34.11 32.53
C LYS A 651 -8.88 34.90 32.60
N SER A 652 -7.82 34.36 32.01
CA SER A 652 -6.48 34.97 31.99
C SER A 652 -6.25 35.87 30.77
N ARG A 653 -7.22 35.99 29.87
CA ARG A 653 -7.27 36.94 28.76
C ARG A 653 -8.16 38.13 29.13
#